data_451107ac1b8ee25639c07532750dc833
#
_entry.id   451107ac1b8ee25639c07532750dc833
#
_cell.length_a   1.000
_cell.length_b   1.000
_cell.length_c   1.000
_cell.angle_alpha   90.00
_cell.angle_beta   90.00
_cell.angle_gamma   90.00
#
_symmetry.space_group_name_H-M   'P 1'
#
loop_
_entity.id
_entity.type
_entity.pdbx_description
1 polymer ?
#
loop_
_entity_poly.entity_id
_entity_poly.type
_entity_poly.pdbx_seq_one_letter_code
_entity_poly.pdbx_strand_id
1 'polypeptide(L)'
;MELEQLPEIQKIIHIGKANGEITYDEINDILPEKLTNSDKIDDVFILLNQYGIEIVEEYVRQSNERAAEAANSPTSNPNFGTLGEQKVPKALINELKAQGYELKLPEKSTTMTVQDLALQLLHKGYDLEKLTGLLQKPEYKPIADKKKRKGPAAGTSAADDPIRLYLKEIGKISLISGDKEVELAKRIEAGENIIEEAVLRSSLLRSSFIRYAPKIDKQQMKITEICRASKTYYISSSEQEELRSVFLEEIKHVVDFDKQIASLKGKLKRYTHKSKKHQEIWAEILKLEDLASRHMLKIGVSQKELFKHVNKIKSMVFRIKEIKRHFLRLKERYGHDVKGIKAFNRYIERNEELDLVEREMGCSIEDVKNIIKDIRNNERKLRRMEQEAGSPTLIILSWGEKISRGQREIETAKKELINANLRLVVSIAKRFANRGMHFFDLIQEGNIGLMRAVEKFEYRKGYKFSTYATWWIRQAITRAISEQARTIRIPSHMIEQINKVNREIRLFLQETGREPNDDEIAERLGWPVQKVKQVKNVAKDPVSLETPVGEDEDSELGDFVEDKKAESPLASTAQSILAEQLRQVLATLPAREQKVIRMRFGLDDGYTHTLEEVGYVFQVTRERIRQIEAKALRRLRAPTRMRKLRDFLDQN
;
A
#
# COMPACT_ATOMS: atom_id res chain seq x y z
N MET A 1 4.77 21.63 -17.72
CA MET A 1 6.18 21.76 -17.34
C MET A 1 6.81 20.43 -17.64
N GLU A 2 7.78 20.41 -18.52
CA GLU A 2 8.57 19.20 -18.78
C GLU A 2 9.29 18.83 -17.49
N LEU A 3 9.36 17.55 -17.17
CA LEU A 3 10.04 17.03 -15.97
C LEU A 3 11.48 17.55 -15.87
N GLU A 4 12.14 17.76 -17.02
CA GLU A 4 13.49 18.32 -17.12
C GLU A 4 13.65 19.74 -16.54
N GLN A 5 12.59 20.51 -16.42
CA GLN A 5 12.63 21.90 -15.91
C GLN A 5 12.47 21.99 -14.39
N LEU A 6 12.22 20.88 -13.70
CA LEU A 6 12.16 20.85 -12.26
C LEU A 6 13.57 20.96 -11.66
N PRO A 7 13.82 21.89 -10.71
CA PRO A 7 15.15 22.12 -10.15
C PRO A 7 15.72 20.86 -9.45
N GLU A 8 14.87 20.02 -8.90
CA GLU A 8 15.26 18.75 -8.26
C GLU A 8 15.77 17.74 -9.30
N ILE A 9 15.11 17.65 -10.44
CA ILE A 9 15.50 16.74 -11.52
C ILE A 9 16.78 17.22 -12.20
N GLN A 10 16.94 18.53 -12.38
CA GLN A 10 18.20 19.11 -12.90
C GLN A 10 19.37 18.81 -11.98
N LYS A 11 19.18 18.85 -10.66
CA LYS A 11 20.22 18.43 -9.68
C LYS A 11 20.59 16.96 -9.85
N ILE A 12 19.60 16.08 -9.99
CA ILE A 12 19.82 14.65 -10.21
C ILE A 12 20.63 14.41 -11.50
N ILE A 13 20.24 15.07 -12.59
CA ILE A 13 20.94 14.98 -13.87
C ILE A 13 22.36 15.53 -13.78
N HIS A 14 22.56 16.63 -13.05
CA HIS A 14 23.88 17.21 -12.86
C HIS A 14 24.81 16.28 -12.07
N ILE A 15 24.32 15.69 -10.97
CA ILE A 15 25.08 14.73 -10.17
C ILE A 15 25.38 13.47 -10.98
N GLY A 16 24.38 12.92 -11.67
CA GLY A 16 24.56 11.74 -12.51
C GLY A 16 25.51 11.95 -13.67
N LYS A 17 25.50 13.14 -14.32
CA LYS A 17 26.45 13.48 -15.40
C LYS A 17 27.88 13.67 -14.88
N ALA A 18 28.06 14.19 -13.67
CA ALA A 18 29.38 14.38 -13.06
C ALA A 18 30.05 13.04 -12.70
N ASN A 19 29.26 12.06 -12.27
CA ASN A 19 29.76 10.78 -11.75
C ASN A 19 29.60 9.61 -12.74
N GLY A 20 28.84 9.79 -13.83
CA GLY A 20 28.47 8.72 -14.77
C GLY A 20 27.39 7.77 -14.22
N GLU A 21 27.19 7.75 -12.94
CA GLU A 21 26.23 6.91 -12.21
C GLU A 21 25.57 7.69 -11.06
N ILE A 22 24.41 7.25 -10.64
CA ILE A 22 23.68 7.80 -9.48
C ILE A 22 23.06 6.68 -8.66
N THR A 23 23.02 6.84 -7.34
CA THR A 23 22.45 5.81 -6.47
C THR A 23 20.95 6.00 -6.26
N TYR A 24 20.26 4.90 -5.95
CA TYR A 24 18.83 4.96 -5.60
C TYR A 24 18.55 5.85 -4.38
N ASP A 25 19.50 5.91 -3.42
CA ASP A 25 19.36 6.70 -2.22
C ASP A 25 19.52 8.20 -2.53
N GLU A 26 20.47 8.57 -3.39
CA GLU A 26 20.62 9.95 -3.89
C GLU A 26 19.37 10.42 -4.68
N ILE A 27 18.76 9.55 -5.48
CA ILE A 27 17.51 9.86 -6.18
C ILE A 27 16.38 10.10 -5.18
N ASN A 28 16.21 9.23 -4.18
CA ASN A 28 15.17 9.37 -3.18
C ASN A 28 15.33 10.62 -2.29
N ASP A 29 16.57 10.98 -1.95
CA ASP A 29 16.86 12.16 -1.12
C ASP A 29 16.57 13.49 -1.82
N ILE A 30 16.64 13.52 -3.15
CA ILE A 30 16.45 14.74 -3.95
C ILE A 30 15.00 14.86 -4.46
N LEU A 31 14.32 13.72 -4.71
CA LEU A 31 12.95 13.73 -5.23
C LEU A 31 11.92 14.08 -4.14
N PRO A 32 11.01 15.05 -4.37
CA PRO A 32 9.92 15.33 -3.44
C PRO A 32 8.93 14.17 -3.38
N GLU A 33 8.29 13.95 -2.21
CA GLU A 33 7.31 12.87 -1.97
C GLU A 33 6.19 12.78 -3.03
N LYS A 34 5.79 13.91 -3.61
CA LYS A 34 4.79 13.97 -4.67
C LYS A 34 5.23 13.28 -5.97
N LEU A 35 6.52 13.19 -6.21
CA LEU A 35 7.10 12.52 -7.37
C LEU A 35 7.45 11.06 -7.04
N THR A 36 7.84 10.78 -5.81
CA THR A 36 8.21 9.43 -5.33
C THR A 36 7.01 8.47 -5.28
N ASN A 37 5.80 8.98 -5.03
CA ASN A 37 4.57 8.19 -4.93
C ASN A 37 3.73 8.13 -6.23
N SER A 38 4.22 8.64 -7.35
CA SER A 38 3.48 8.75 -8.60
C SER A 38 4.12 7.95 -9.73
N ASP A 39 3.35 7.74 -10.80
CA ASP A 39 3.82 7.11 -12.04
C ASP A 39 4.95 7.90 -12.74
N LYS A 40 5.31 9.09 -12.21
CA LYS A 40 6.37 9.96 -12.70
C LYS A 40 7.79 9.47 -12.42
N ILE A 41 7.97 8.56 -11.47
CA ILE A 41 9.30 8.03 -11.21
C ILE A 41 9.84 7.25 -12.40
N ASP A 42 8.93 6.63 -13.17
CA ASP A 42 9.28 5.93 -14.40
C ASP A 42 9.83 6.88 -15.45
N ASP A 43 9.25 8.08 -15.52
CA ASP A 43 9.70 9.11 -16.46
C ASP A 43 11.07 9.68 -16.02
N VAL A 44 11.35 9.76 -14.71
CA VAL A 44 12.68 10.14 -14.19
C VAL A 44 13.72 9.07 -14.54
N PHE A 45 13.41 7.79 -14.38
CA PHE A 45 14.34 6.71 -14.76
C PHE A 45 14.60 6.67 -16.27
N ILE A 46 13.58 6.91 -17.08
CA ILE A 46 13.74 7.02 -18.55
C ILE A 46 14.66 8.20 -18.88
N LEU A 47 14.44 9.34 -18.25
CA LEU A 47 15.23 10.54 -18.46
C LEU A 47 16.70 10.31 -18.10
N LEU A 48 16.98 9.72 -16.95
CA LEU A 48 18.34 9.39 -16.52
C LEU A 48 19.03 8.43 -17.51
N ASN A 49 18.32 7.42 -17.97
CA ASN A 49 18.84 6.48 -18.97
C ASN A 49 19.09 7.15 -20.35
N GLN A 50 18.24 8.13 -20.76
CA GLN A 50 18.46 8.92 -21.98
C GLN A 50 19.73 9.77 -21.90
N TYR A 51 20.08 10.26 -20.70
CA TYR A 51 21.34 10.97 -20.44
C TYR A 51 22.54 10.06 -20.23
N GLY A 52 22.38 8.73 -20.35
CA GLY A 52 23.44 7.75 -20.19
C GLY A 52 23.91 7.59 -18.72
N ILE A 53 23.07 7.98 -17.76
CA ILE A 53 23.36 7.88 -16.33
C ILE A 53 22.91 6.50 -15.85
N GLU A 54 23.85 5.71 -15.33
CA GLU A 54 23.54 4.38 -14.79
C GLU A 54 23.05 4.50 -13.32
N ILE A 55 21.94 3.82 -13.01
CA ILE A 55 21.38 3.82 -11.66
C ILE A 55 21.94 2.61 -10.92
N VAL A 56 22.80 2.85 -9.91
CA VAL A 56 23.50 1.81 -9.16
C VAL A 56 23.08 1.79 -7.69
N GLU A 57 23.29 0.66 -7.03
CA GLU A 57 23.16 0.60 -5.57
C GLU A 57 24.43 1.16 -4.90
N GLU A 58 24.26 1.89 -3.79
CA GLU A 58 25.36 2.47 -3.02
C GLU A 58 26.45 1.43 -2.64
N TYR A 59 26.04 0.20 -2.34
CA TYR A 59 26.97 -0.91 -2.11
C TYR A 59 27.80 -1.27 -3.35
N VAL A 60 27.21 -1.23 -4.53
CA VAL A 60 27.90 -1.53 -5.80
C VAL A 60 28.94 -0.44 -6.08
N ARG A 61 28.60 0.83 -5.84
CA ARG A 61 29.50 1.97 -5.96
C ARG A 61 30.67 1.85 -4.97
N GLN A 62 30.38 1.63 -3.69
CA GLN A 62 31.41 1.40 -2.67
C GLN A 62 32.28 0.16 -2.94
N SER A 63 31.69 -0.88 -3.51
CA SER A 63 32.39 -2.10 -3.94
C SER A 63 33.27 -1.83 -5.15
N ASN A 64 32.82 -1.01 -6.11
CA ASN A 64 33.59 -0.60 -7.29
C ASN A 64 34.70 0.40 -6.91
N GLU A 65 34.43 1.35 -6.00
CA GLU A 65 35.42 2.28 -5.46
C GLU A 65 36.52 1.53 -4.69
N ARG A 66 36.16 0.58 -3.82
CA ARG A 66 37.11 -0.29 -3.13
C ARG A 66 37.90 -1.19 -4.07
N ALA A 67 37.27 -1.67 -5.15
CA ALA A 67 37.96 -2.44 -6.20
C ALA A 67 38.92 -1.57 -7.00
N ALA A 68 38.57 -0.31 -7.28
CA ALA A 68 39.43 0.66 -7.96
C ALA A 68 40.57 1.13 -7.05
N GLU A 69 40.33 1.35 -5.74
CA GLU A 69 41.35 1.65 -4.74
C GLU A 69 42.31 0.45 -4.50
N ALA A 70 41.79 -0.78 -4.48
CA ALA A 70 42.58 -2.00 -4.39
C ALA A 70 43.44 -2.25 -5.63
N ALA A 71 43.00 -1.82 -6.81
CA ALA A 71 43.78 -1.93 -8.05
C ALA A 71 44.97 -0.93 -8.10
N ASN A 72 44.90 0.16 -7.32
CA ASN A 72 45.94 1.20 -7.28
C ASN A 72 46.89 1.07 -6.08
N SER A 73 46.70 0.08 -5.18
CA SER A 73 47.59 -0.15 -4.04
C SER A 73 48.57 -1.30 -4.33
N PRO A 74 49.89 -1.12 -4.08
CA PRO A 74 50.92 -2.11 -4.44
C PRO A 74 51.02 -3.32 -3.51
N THR A 75 50.03 -3.59 -2.65
CA THR A 75 49.98 -4.76 -1.76
C THR A 75 48.58 -5.37 -1.75
N SER A 76 48.31 -6.23 -2.74
CA SER A 76 47.09 -7.05 -2.76
C SER A 76 47.22 -8.18 -1.72
N ASN A 77 46.56 -8.05 -0.59
CA ASN A 77 46.30 -9.18 0.30
C ASN A 77 45.33 -10.16 -0.38
N PRO A 78 45.70 -11.44 -0.57
CA PRO A 78 44.81 -12.39 -1.23
C PRO A 78 43.60 -12.66 -0.34
N ASN A 79 42.43 -12.31 -0.83
CA ASN A 79 41.17 -12.54 -0.11
C ASN A 79 40.60 -13.92 -0.48
N PHE A 80 40.85 -14.93 0.39
CA PHE A 80 40.32 -16.29 0.24
C PHE A 80 38.83 -16.43 0.69
N GLY A 81 38.12 -15.35 0.99
CA GLY A 81 36.74 -15.38 1.46
C GLY A 81 36.57 -16.26 2.71
N THR A 82 35.47 -17.06 2.72
CA THR A 82 35.19 -17.99 3.83
C THR A 82 36.19 -19.16 3.99
N LEU A 83 37.06 -19.39 2.99
CA LEU A 83 38.15 -20.37 3.04
C LEU A 83 39.31 -19.86 3.86
N GLY A 84 39.55 -18.55 3.95
CA GLY A 84 40.67 -17.93 4.67
C GLY A 84 40.69 -18.23 6.16
N GLU A 85 39.53 -18.34 6.80
CA GLU A 85 39.38 -18.62 8.23
C GLU A 85 39.46 -20.12 8.60
N GLN A 86 39.52 -21.00 7.59
CA GLN A 86 39.53 -22.43 7.83
C GLN A 86 40.95 -22.93 8.21
N LYS A 87 40.99 -23.96 9.06
CA LYS A 87 42.27 -24.54 9.53
C LYS A 87 42.88 -25.41 8.44
N VAL A 88 44.18 -25.24 8.24
CA VAL A 88 44.95 -26.03 7.27
C VAL A 88 45.14 -27.46 7.78
N PRO A 89 44.89 -28.51 6.97
CA PRO A 89 45.18 -29.87 7.34
C PRO A 89 46.70 -30.09 7.54
N LYS A 90 47.09 -30.84 8.59
CA LYS A 90 48.51 -31.17 8.86
C LYS A 90 49.18 -31.87 7.67
N ALA A 91 48.46 -32.66 6.91
CA ALA A 91 48.95 -33.32 5.70
C ALA A 91 49.45 -32.32 4.65
N LEU A 92 48.69 -31.22 4.40
CA LEU A 92 49.08 -30.16 3.46
C LEU A 92 50.36 -29.41 3.92
N ILE A 93 50.46 -29.13 5.24
CA ILE A 93 51.65 -28.48 5.81
C ILE A 93 52.89 -29.37 5.64
N ASN A 94 52.75 -30.69 5.84
CA ASN A 94 53.85 -31.62 5.69
C ASN A 94 54.26 -31.78 4.20
N GLU A 95 53.33 -31.78 3.26
CA GLU A 95 53.61 -31.84 1.83
C GLU A 95 54.33 -30.56 1.35
N LEU A 96 53.88 -29.40 1.77
CA LEU A 96 54.56 -28.15 1.46
C LEU A 96 55.99 -28.10 2.03
N LYS A 97 56.20 -28.61 3.25
CA LYS A 97 57.56 -28.76 3.81
C LYS A 97 58.44 -29.74 3.03
N ALA A 98 57.86 -30.88 2.57
CA ALA A 98 58.55 -31.85 1.75
C ALA A 98 58.95 -31.30 0.36
N GLN A 99 58.14 -30.32 -0.15
CA GLN A 99 58.42 -29.61 -1.42
C GLN A 99 59.43 -28.44 -1.23
N GLY A 100 60.01 -28.26 -0.01
CA GLY A 100 61.04 -27.27 0.28
C GLY A 100 60.51 -25.89 0.72
N TYR A 101 59.23 -25.80 1.08
CA TYR A 101 58.67 -24.53 1.61
C TYR A 101 58.99 -24.39 3.12
N GLU A 102 59.70 -23.35 3.49
CA GLU A 102 59.98 -23.02 4.89
C GLU A 102 58.79 -22.35 5.55
N LEU A 103 58.04 -23.07 6.37
CA LEU A 103 56.87 -22.59 7.09
C LEU A 103 57.15 -22.47 8.58
N LYS A 104 56.92 -21.30 9.20
CA LYS A 104 57.00 -21.08 10.65
C LYS A 104 55.63 -21.41 11.27
N LEU A 105 55.57 -22.42 12.13
CA LEU A 105 54.37 -22.72 12.92
C LEU A 105 54.31 -21.80 14.15
N PRO A 106 53.12 -21.26 14.51
CA PRO A 106 52.99 -20.43 15.71
C PRO A 106 53.24 -21.27 16.98
N GLU A 107 54.08 -20.79 17.87
CA GLU A 107 54.57 -21.50 19.07
C GLU A 107 53.48 -21.84 20.11
N LYS A 108 52.30 -21.26 20.04
CA LYS A 108 51.21 -21.43 21.02
C LYS A 108 49.91 -22.03 20.50
N SER A 109 49.75 -22.29 19.21
CA SER A 109 48.58 -22.94 18.67
C SER A 109 48.92 -23.95 17.57
N THR A 110 48.47 -25.18 17.73
CA THR A 110 48.73 -26.31 16.83
C THR A 110 48.01 -26.21 15.46
N THR A 111 47.40 -25.08 15.13
CA THR A 111 46.56 -24.95 13.94
C THR A 111 46.76 -23.59 13.27
N MET A 112 47.23 -23.62 12.02
CA MET A 112 47.42 -22.48 11.14
C MET A 112 46.15 -22.32 10.27
N THR A 113 45.71 -21.08 10.00
CA THR A 113 44.60 -20.84 9.05
C THR A 113 45.10 -20.75 7.61
N VAL A 114 44.20 -20.95 6.63
CA VAL A 114 44.56 -20.82 5.21
C VAL A 114 45.11 -19.43 4.89
N GLN A 115 44.59 -18.41 5.57
CA GLN A 115 45.01 -17.03 5.38
C GLN A 115 46.42 -16.78 5.95
N ASP A 116 46.75 -17.36 7.12
CA ASP A 116 48.08 -17.27 7.69
C ASP A 116 49.15 -18.00 6.84
N LEU A 117 48.76 -19.15 6.26
CA LEU A 117 49.60 -19.89 5.34
C LEU A 117 49.85 -19.10 4.04
N ALA A 118 48.85 -18.51 3.47
CA ALA A 118 48.96 -17.69 2.26
C ALA A 118 49.83 -16.46 2.48
N LEU A 119 49.69 -15.78 3.63
CA LEU A 119 50.53 -14.64 3.99
C LEU A 119 52.01 -15.01 4.17
N GLN A 120 52.30 -16.16 4.82
CA GLN A 120 53.66 -16.63 4.95
C GLN A 120 54.30 -16.99 3.61
N LEU A 121 53.57 -17.56 2.69
CA LEU A 121 54.03 -17.89 1.33
C LEU A 121 54.33 -16.64 0.53
N LEU A 122 53.45 -15.65 0.60
CA LEU A 122 53.61 -14.34 -0.07
C LEU A 122 54.85 -13.58 0.46
N HIS A 123 55.02 -13.51 1.76
CA HIS A 123 56.20 -12.82 2.35
C HIS A 123 57.54 -13.43 1.96
N LYS A 124 57.54 -14.71 1.54
CA LYS A 124 58.73 -15.42 1.06
C LYS A 124 58.85 -15.44 -0.47
N GLY A 125 57.95 -14.76 -1.18
CA GLY A 125 57.95 -14.63 -2.66
C GLY A 125 57.51 -15.88 -3.42
N TYR A 126 56.73 -16.77 -2.76
CA TYR A 126 56.20 -17.97 -3.40
C TYR A 126 54.86 -17.69 -4.11
N ASP A 127 54.63 -18.40 -5.23
CA ASP A 127 53.43 -18.24 -6.04
C ASP A 127 52.20 -18.90 -5.39
N LEU A 128 51.11 -18.13 -5.26
CA LEU A 128 49.84 -18.58 -4.65
C LEU A 128 48.98 -19.48 -5.55
N GLU A 129 49.23 -19.51 -6.86
CA GLU A 129 48.45 -20.37 -7.77
C GLU A 129 48.60 -21.85 -7.42
N LYS A 130 49.78 -22.26 -6.96
CA LYS A 130 50.04 -23.63 -6.51
C LYS A 130 49.26 -23.99 -5.24
N LEU A 131 49.08 -23.04 -4.31
CA LEU A 131 48.29 -23.26 -3.09
C LEU A 131 46.83 -23.46 -3.41
N THR A 132 46.24 -22.66 -4.32
CA THR A 132 44.88 -22.79 -4.74
C THR A 132 44.60 -24.11 -5.47
N GLY A 133 45.55 -24.59 -6.27
CA GLY A 133 45.50 -25.90 -6.90
C GLY A 133 45.54 -27.08 -5.91
N LEU A 134 46.36 -26.96 -4.85
CA LEU A 134 46.44 -27.98 -3.79
C LEU A 134 45.17 -28.02 -2.91
N LEU A 135 44.59 -26.84 -2.59
CA LEU A 135 43.38 -26.75 -1.79
C LEU A 135 42.13 -27.29 -2.51
N GLN A 136 42.18 -27.43 -3.84
CA GLN A 136 41.10 -28.04 -4.62
C GLN A 136 41.10 -29.59 -4.59
N LYS A 137 42.22 -30.20 -4.17
CA LYS A 137 42.28 -31.68 -4.04
C LYS A 137 41.42 -32.11 -2.85
N PRO A 138 40.60 -33.18 -3.00
CA PRO A 138 39.71 -33.68 -1.95
C PRO A 138 40.44 -34.07 -0.65
N GLU A 139 41.72 -34.44 -0.74
CA GLU A 139 42.54 -34.90 0.37
C GLU A 139 43.03 -33.72 1.29
N TYR A 140 43.05 -32.49 0.76
CA TYR A 140 43.57 -31.31 1.47
C TYR A 140 42.50 -30.23 1.73
N LYS A 141 41.20 -30.60 1.64
CA LYS A 141 40.13 -29.64 2.01
C LYS A 141 40.29 -29.19 3.46
N PRO A 142 40.27 -27.88 3.73
CA PRO A 142 40.37 -27.35 5.09
C PRO A 142 39.35 -27.96 6.03
N ILE A 143 39.75 -28.27 7.26
CA ILE A 143 38.83 -28.83 8.26
C ILE A 143 37.97 -27.72 8.82
N ALA A 144 36.70 -27.73 8.50
CA ALA A 144 35.72 -26.84 9.11
C ALA A 144 35.63 -27.18 10.62
N ASP A 145 35.89 -26.23 11.47
CA ASP A 145 35.70 -26.38 12.92
C ASP A 145 34.22 -26.66 13.21
N LYS A 146 33.90 -27.90 13.57
CA LYS A 146 32.65 -28.22 14.23
C LYS A 146 32.69 -27.66 15.65
N LYS A 147 32.62 -26.33 15.81
CA LYS A 147 32.23 -25.76 17.10
C LYS A 147 30.86 -26.30 17.42
N LYS A 148 30.77 -27.25 18.36
CA LYS A 148 29.56 -27.57 19.09
C LYS A 148 29.08 -26.26 19.73
N ARG A 149 28.18 -25.56 19.00
CA ARG A 149 27.34 -24.55 19.63
C ARG A 149 26.51 -25.32 20.66
N LYS A 150 26.79 -25.13 21.96
CA LYS A 150 25.82 -25.37 23.01
C LYS A 150 24.66 -24.51 22.64
N GLY A 151 23.56 -25.15 22.16
CA GLY A 151 22.31 -24.50 21.89
C GLY A 151 21.77 -23.92 23.20
N PRO A 152 21.07 -22.79 23.13
CA PRO A 152 20.19 -22.39 24.22
C PRO A 152 19.17 -23.49 24.45
N ALA A 153 18.79 -23.65 25.72
CA ALA A 153 17.94 -24.70 26.25
C ALA A 153 16.68 -24.94 25.39
N ALA A 154 16.32 -26.22 25.33
CA ALA A 154 15.15 -26.77 24.67
C ALA A 154 13.87 -25.99 24.97
N GLY A 155 13.23 -25.47 23.92
CA GLY A 155 11.92 -24.87 24.04
C GLY A 155 11.46 -24.24 22.73
N THR A 156 11.46 -24.99 21.65
CA THR A 156 10.67 -24.93 20.44
C THR A 156 11.40 -25.71 19.36
N SER A 157 10.78 -26.70 18.80
CA SER A 157 11.38 -27.54 17.77
C SER A 157 11.81 -26.63 16.58
N ALA A 158 13.04 -26.79 16.12
CA ALA A 158 13.63 -26.04 15.01
C ALA A 158 12.85 -26.23 13.66
N ALA A 159 11.74 -26.98 13.69
CA ALA A 159 10.82 -27.22 12.59
C ALA A 159 9.72 -26.14 12.49
N ASP A 160 9.42 -25.39 13.57
CA ASP A 160 8.27 -24.50 13.65
C ASP A 160 8.60 -23.02 13.49
N ASP A 161 9.81 -22.65 13.08
CA ASP A 161 10.14 -21.27 12.77
C ASP A 161 9.50 -20.83 11.41
N PRO A 162 8.45 -20.00 11.43
CA PRO A 162 7.74 -19.56 10.22
C PRO A 162 8.67 -18.93 9.18
N ILE A 163 9.74 -18.27 9.62
CA ILE A 163 10.72 -17.63 8.73
C ILE A 163 11.50 -18.69 7.97
N ARG A 164 11.95 -19.75 8.65
CA ARG A 164 12.68 -20.85 8.01
C ARG A 164 11.81 -21.58 7.02
N LEU A 165 10.54 -21.83 7.36
CA LEU A 165 9.59 -22.48 6.47
C LEU A 165 9.37 -21.61 5.21
N TYR A 166 9.14 -20.32 5.37
CA TYR A 166 8.97 -19.37 4.28
C TYR A 166 10.20 -19.33 3.36
N LEU A 167 11.41 -19.22 3.91
CA LEU A 167 12.65 -19.20 3.14
C LEU A 167 12.88 -20.52 2.40
N LYS A 168 12.50 -21.67 3.01
CA LYS A 168 12.56 -22.98 2.38
C LYS A 168 11.60 -23.08 1.19
N GLU A 169 10.38 -22.58 1.34
CA GLU A 169 9.37 -22.60 0.25
C GLU A 169 9.79 -21.70 -0.92
N ILE A 170 10.25 -20.48 -0.65
CA ILE A 170 10.80 -19.58 -1.71
C ILE A 170 12.02 -20.25 -2.38
N GLY A 171 12.83 -20.98 -1.62
CA GLY A 171 14.00 -21.70 -2.12
C GLY A 171 13.68 -22.75 -3.18
N LYS A 172 12.47 -23.30 -3.20
CA LYS A 172 12.03 -24.29 -4.20
C LYS A 172 11.69 -23.68 -5.55
N ILE A 173 11.39 -22.37 -5.60
CA ILE A 173 10.98 -21.70 -6.82
C ILE A 173 12.22 -21.42 -7.69
N SER A 174 12.18 -21.83 -8.96
CA SER A 174 13.27 -21.56 -9.90
C SER A 174 13.34 -20.08 -10.26
N LEU A 175 14.56 -19.60 -10.45
CA LEU A 175 14.79 -18.26 -11.01
C LEU A 175 14.35 -18.24 -12.48
N ILE A 176 13.88 -17.07 -12.93
CA ILE A 176 13.48 -16.86 -14.32
C ILE A 176 14.53 -16.00 -15.06
N SER A 177 14.65 -16.24 -16.37
CA SER A 177 15.48 -15.43 -17.27
C SER A 177 14.75 -14.15 -17.67
N GLY A 178 15.50 -13.12 -18.14
CA GLY A 178 14.90 -11.89 -18.65
C GLY A 178 13.91 -12.12 -19.79
N ASP A 179 14.15 -13.09 -20.67
CA ASP A 179 13.22 -13.43 -21.76
C ASP A 179 11.88 -13.93 -21.22
N LYS A 180 11.93 -14.72 -20.13
CA LYS A 180 10.71 -15.22 -19.47
C LYS A 180 9.97 -14.13 -18.71
N GLU A 181 10.66 -13.13 -18.17
CA GLU A 181 10.03 -11.93 -17.60
C GLU A 181 9.22 -11.19 -18.66
N VAL A 182 9.81 -11.00 -19.85
CA VAL A 182 9.13 -10.38 -20.99
C VAL A 182 7.95 -11.21 -21.49
N GLU A 183 8.08 -12.54 -21.52
CA GLU A 183 6.98 -13.44 -21.88
C GLU A 183 5.80 -13.30 -20.93
N LEU A 184 6.06 -13.31 -19.61
CA LEU A 184 5.03 -13.14 -18.59
C LEU A 184 4.37 -11.76 -18.68
N ALA A 185 5.14 -10.71 -18.94
CA ALA A 185 4.60 -9.36 -19.15
C ALA A 185 3.70 -9.28 -20.40
N LYS A 186 4.07 -9.95 -21.49
CA LYS A 186 3.23 -10.09 -22.68
C LYS A 186 1.95 -10.87 -22.42
N ARG A 187 1.99 -11.91 -21.55
CA ARG A 187 0.80 -12.66 -21.15
C ARG A 187 -0.15 -11.79 -20.31
N ILE A 188 0.39 -10.93 -19.43
CA ILE A 188 -0.41 -9.95 -18.68
C ILE A 188 -1.11 -9.00 -19.67
N GLU A 189 -0.38 -8.42 -20.59
CA GLU A 189 -0.93 -7.52 -21.60
C GLU A 189 -1.99 -8.21 -22.50
N ALA A 190 -1.74 -9.43 -22.93
CA ALA A 190 -2.71 -10.21 -23.70
C ALA A 190 -4.02 -10.44 -22.90
N GLY A 191 -3.91 -10.70 -21.59
CA GLY A 191 -5.07 -10.80 -20.71
C GLY A 191 -5.82 -9.47 -20.57
N GLU A 192 -5.12 -8.34 -20.46
CA GLU A 192 -5.71 -7.00 -20.44
C GLU A 192 -6.43 -6.68 -21.75
N ASN A 193 -5.82 -7.00 -22.88
CA ASN A 193 -6.43 -6.82 -24.22
C ASN A 193 -7.72 -7.65 -24.38
N ILE A 194 -7.76 -8.88 -23.86
CA ILE A 194 -8.97 -9.70 -23.88
C ILE A 194 -10.11 -9.03 -23.08
N ILE A 195 -9.79 -8.46 -21.92
CA ILE A 195 -10.76 -7.75 -21.09
C ILE A 195 -11.23 -6.48 -21.78
N GLU A 196 -10.30 -5.68 -22.30
CA GLU A 196 -10.59 -4.44 -23.01
C GLU A 196 -11.49 -4.70 -24.20
N GLU A 197 -11.17 -5.68 -25.07
CA GLU A 197 -11.98 -6.07 -26.21
C GLU A 197 -13.41 -6.49 -25.78
N ALA A 198 -13.54 -7.29 -24.72
CA ALA A 198 -14.85 -7.71 -24.22
C ALA A 198 -15.72 -6.53 -23.76
N VAL A 199 -15.10 -5.53 -23.10
CA VAL A 199 -15.78 -4.32 -22.63
C VAL A 199 -16.10 -3.38 -23.78
N LEU A 200 -15.17 -3.15 -24.71
CA LEU A 200 -15.36 -2.28 -25.88
C LEU A 200 -16.52 -2.77 -26.78
N ARG A 201 -16.67 -4.07 -26.94
CA ARG A 201 -17.80 -4.67 -27.68
C ARG A 201 -19.12 -4.59 -26.93
N SER A 202 -19.10 -4.27 -25.62
CA SER A 202 -20.34 -4.19 -24.84
C SER A 202 -21.15 -2.93 -25.17
N SER A 203 -22.45 -3.10 -25.37
CA SER A 203 -23.38 -1.98 -25.53
C SER A 203 -23.46 -1.10 -24.28
N LEU A 204 -23.10 -1.61 -23.11
CA LEU A 204 -23.05 -0.85 -21.85
C LEU A 204 -22.05 0.29 -21.90
N LEU A 205 -20.84 0.03 -22.42
CA LEU A 205 -19.81 1.06 -22.56
C LEU A 205 -20.26 2.11 -23.60
N ARG A 206 -20.69 1.66 -24.80
CA ARG A 206 -21.16 2.56 -25.85
C ARG A 206 -22.28 3.48 -25.35
N SER A 207 -23.32 2.95 -24.72
CA SER A 207 -24.44 3.74 -24.16
C SER A 207 -23.97 4.75 -23.10
N SER A 208 -22.91 4.45 -22.34
CA SER A 208 -22.37 5.37 -21.36
C SER A 208 -21.61 6.51 -22.05
N PHE A 209 -20.79 6.21 -23.04
CA PHE A 209 -20.04 7.21 -23.79
C PHE A 209 -20.93 8.13 -24.63
N ILE A 210 -21.99 7.59 -25.24
CA ILE A 210 -23.02 8.38 -25.92
C ILE A 210 -23.68 9.38 -24.95
N ARG A 211 -23.93 8.99 -23.70
CA ARG A 211 -24.46 9.90 -22.65
C ARG A 211 -23.44 10.91 -22.14
N TYR A 212 -22.15 10.62 -22.23
CA TYR A 212 -21.10 11.56 -21.86
C TYR A 212 -20.86 12.63 -22.93
N ALA A 213 -21.09 12.32 -24.20
CA ALA A 213 -20.85 13.22 -25.32
C ALA A 213 -21.44 14.64 -25.14
N PRO A 214 -22.74 14.83 -24.80
CA PRO A 214 -23.29 16.17 -24.59
C PRO A 214 -22.74 16.88 -23.35
N LYS A 215 -22.25 16.14 -22.34
CA LYS A 215 -21.63 16.72 -21.14
C LYS A 215 -20.23 17.24 -21.42
N ILE A 216 -19.47 16.50 -22.24
CA ILE A 216 -18.14 16.90 -22.68
C ILE A 216 -18.23 18.08 -23.64
N ASP A 217 -19.19 18.06 -24.53
CA ASP A 217 -19.44 19.16 -25.48
C ASP A 217 -19.75 20.46 -24.73
N LYS A 218 -20.56 20.41 -23.68
CA LYS A 218 -20.89 21.54 -22.80
C LYS A 218 -19.83 21.84 -21.72
N GLN A 219 -18.67 21.17 -21.74
CA GLN A 219 -17.60 21.30 -20.73
C GLN A 219 -18.05 21.02 -19.28
N GLN A 220 -19.12 20.27 -19.08
CA GLN A 220 -19.61 19.88 -17.76
C GLN A 220 -18.83 18.70 -17.15
N MET A 221 -17.99 18.04 -17.95
CA MET A 221 -17.19 16.88 -17.56
C MET A 221 -15.81 16.95 -18.21
N LYS A 222 -14.77 16.63 -17.44
CA LYS A 222 -13.39 16.62 -17.95
C LYS A 222 -13.15 15.38 -18.81
N ILE A 223 -12.57 15.56 -20.00
CA ILE A 223 -12.24 14.47 -20.92
C ILE A 223 -11.28 13.45 -20.30
N THR A 224 -10.37 13.90 -19.44
CA THR A 224 -9.37 13.09 -18.75
C THR A 224 -9.96 12.04 -17.78
N GLU A 225 -11.21 12.20 -17.37
CA GLU A 225 -11.91 11.21 -16.54
C GLU A 225 -12.33 9.97 -17.32
N ILE A 226 -12.53 10.11 -18.64
CA ILE A 226 -13.14 9.10 -19.49
C ILE A 226 -12.14 8.52 -20.48
N CYS A 227 -11.28 9.37 -21.05
CA CYS A 227 -10.29 8.98 -22.05
C CYS A 227 -8.92 8.78 -21.38
N ARG A 228 -8.16 7.83 -21.96
CA ARG A 228 -6.76 7.59 -21.58
C ARG A 228 -5.95 8.77 -22.06
N ALA A 229 -5.44 9.56 -21.15
CA ALA A 229 -4.52 10.62 -21.49
C ALA A 229 -3.19 10.04 -21.95
N SER A 230 -2.55 10.69 -22.90
CA SER A 230 -1.17 10.44 -23.22
C SER A 230 -0.32 10.58 -21.96
N LYS A 231 0.75 9.86 -21.85
CA LYS A 231 1.59 9.48 -20.70
C LYS A 231 2.01 10.56 -19.68
N THR A 232 1.55 11.79 -19.77
CA THR A 232 1.99 12.91 -18.95
C THR A 232 0.95 13.34 -17.92
N TYR A 233 1.38 13.58 -16.71
CA TYR A 233 0.56 13.98 -15.55
C TYR A 233 -0.05 15.39 -15.66
N TYR A 234 0.51 16.24 -16.50
CA TYR A 234 -0.04 17.54 -16.86
C TYR A 234 -0.37 17.53 -18.34
N ILE A 235 -1.62 17.28 -18.64
CA ILE A 235 -2.16 17.44 -19.96
C ILE A 235 -2.29 18.95 -20.16
N SER A 236 -1.60 19.49 -21.14
CA SER A 236 -1.75 20.89 -21.51
C SER A 236 -3.20 21.18 -21.94
N SER A 237 -3.61 22.42 -21.86
CA SER A 237 -4.95 22.80 -22.34
C SER A 237 -5.16 22.45 -23.82
N SER A 238 -4.10 22.53 -24.63
CA SER A 238 -4.12 22.14 -26.05
C SER A 238 -4.33 20.64 -26.25
N GLU A 239 -3.66 19.78 -25.48
CA GLU A 239 -3.85 18.33 -25.53
C GLU A 239 -5.25 17.91 -25.07
N GLN A 240 -5.82 18.61 -24.09
CA GLN A 240 -7.21 18.36 -23.67
C GLN A 240 -8.21 18.71 -24.75
N GLU A 241 -8.00 19.78 -25.50
CA GLU A 241 -8.82 20.17 -26.63
C GLU A 241 -8.67 19.20 -27.82
N GLU A 242 -7.48 18.72 -28.07
CA GLU A 242 -7.20 17.72 -29.09
C GLU A 242 -7.89 16.39 -28.75
N LEU A 243 -7.75 15.88 -27.53
CA LEU A 243 -8.46 14.70 -27.06
C LEU A 243 -9.97 14.87 -27.13
N ARG A 244 -10.48 16.08 -26.83
CA ARG A 244 -11.90 16.40 -26.93
C ARG A 244 -12.38 16.39 -28.35
N SER A 245 -11.64 16.96 -29.31
CA SER A 245 -11.99 16.96 -30.72
C SER A 245 -12.03 15.56 -31.28
N VAL A 246 -11.03 14.74 -31.01
CA VAL A 246 -10.98 13.31 -31.39
C VAL A 246 -12.16 12.55 -30.79
N PHE A 247 -12.46 12.76 -29.50
CA PHE A 247 -13.59 12.14 -28.85
C PHE A 247 -14.91 12.51 -29.52
N LEU A 248 -15.16 13.80 -29.79
CA LEU A 248 -16.40 14.27 -30.39
C LEU A 248 -16.59 13.80 -31.83
N GLU A 249 -15.49 13.65 -32.58
CA GLU A 249 -15.50 13.12 -33.95
C GLU A 249 -15.81 11.62 -33.95
N GLU A 250 -15.05 10.82 -33.20
CA GLU A 250 -15.19 9.37 -33.19
C GLU A 250 -16.53 8.93 -32.56
N ILE A 251 -17.03 9.67 -31.55
CA ILE A 251 -18.32 9.32 -30.92
C ILE A 251 -19.51 9.55 -31.86
N LYS A 252 -19.45 10.47 -32.84
CA LYS A 252 -20.49 10.64 -33.84
C LYS A 252 -20.67 9.35 -34.64
N HIS A 253 -19.57 8.75 -35.08
CA HIS A 253 -19.61 7.47 -35.80
C HIS A 253 -20.21 6.35 -34.93
N VAL A 254 -19.83 6.30 -33.64
CA VAL A 254 -20.38 5.32 -32.69
C VAL A 254 -21.88 5.50 -32.52
N VAL A 255 -22.38 6.73 -32.43
CA VAL A 255 -23.83 7.03 -32.34
C VAL A 255 -24.58 6.54 -33.58
N ASP A 256 -24.01 6.75 -34.79
CA ASP A 256 -24.66 6.33 -36.02
C ASP A 256 -24.68 4.80 -36.16
N PHE A 257 -23.58 4.11 -35.78
CA PHE A 257 -23.59 2.65 -35.71
C PHE A 257 -24.58 2.13 -34.67
N ASP A 258 -24.70 2.78 -33.50
CA ASP A 258 -25.65 2.34 -32.46
C ASP A 258 -27.09 2.49 -32.92
N LYS A 259 -27.46 3.55 -33.67
CA LYS A 259 -28.75 3.71 -34.31
C LYS A 259 -29.03 2.61 -35.33
N GLN A 260 -28.05 2.26 -36.19
CA GLN A 260 -28.20 1.17 -37.15
C GLN A 260 -28.37 -0.18 -36.45
N ILE A 261 -27.58 -0.46 -35.42
CA ILE A 261 -27.70 -1.67 -34.59
C ILE A 261 -29.07 -1.74 -33.93
N ALA A 262 -29.61 -0.64 -33.41
CA ALA A 262 -30.95 -0.57 -32.80
C ALA A 262 -32.07 -0.88 -33.83
N SER A 263 -31.96 -0.34 -35.05
CA SER A 263 -32.87 -0.62 -36.15
C SER A 263 -32.84 -2.11 -36.52
N LEU A 264 -31.64 -2.68 -36.69
CA LEU A 264 -31.47 -4.11 -37.02
C LEU A 264 -31.98 -5.03 -35.91
N LYS A 265 -31.75 -4.68 -34.64
CA LYS A 265 -32.32 -5.39 -33.48
C LYS A 265 -33.86 -5.33 -33.48
N GLY A 266 -34.44 -4.21 -33.93
CA GLY A 266 -35.86 -4.11 -34.15
C GLY A 266 -36.40 -5.06 -35.23
N LYS A 267 -35.68 -5.18 -36.35
CA LYS A 267 -36.01 -6.14 -37.44
C LYS A 267 -35.83 -7.58 -36.97
N LEU A 268 -34.77 -7.88 -36.18
CA LEU A 268 -34.47 -9.21 -35.69
C LEU A 268 -35.61 -9.82 -34.85
N LYS A 269 -36.35 -9.02 -34.09
CA LYS A 269 -37.50 -9.47 -33.29
C LYS A 269 -38.63 -10.11 -34.12
N ARG A 270 -38.64 -9.87 -35.41
CA ARG A 270 -39.68 -10.41 -36.35
C ARG A 270 -39.35 -11.78 -36.89
N TYR A 271 -38.10 -12.26 -36.74
CA TYR A 271 -37.63 -13.52 -37.28
C TYR A 271 -37.32 -14.54 -36.19
N THR A 272 -37.58 -15.81 -36.45
CA THR A 272 -37.22 -16.93 -35.54
C THR A 272 -35.74 -17.19 -35.61
N HIS A 273 -35.13 -17.60 -34.49
CA HIS A 273 -33.67 -17.87 -34.36
C HIS A 273 -33.10 -18.86 -35.38
N LYS A 274 -33.94 -19.74 -35.95
CA LYS A 274 -33.56 -20.76 -36.95
C LYS A 274 -33.58 -20.26 -38.39
N SER A 275 -34.11 -19.06 -38.66
CA SER A 275 -34.22 -18.51 -40.01
C SER A 275 -32.89 -18.03 -40.55
N LYS A 276 -32.61 -18.28 -41.85
CA LYS A 276 -31.41 -17.75 -42.53
C LYS A 276 -31.34 -16.22 -42.44
N LYS A 277 -32.50 -15.53 -42.62
CA LYS A 277 -32.56 -14.06 -42.45
C LYS A 277 -32.18 -13.57 -41.03
N HIS A 278 -32.49 -14.35 -39.98
CA HIS A 278 -32.06 -14.03 -38.62
C HIS A 278 -30.55 -14.10 -38.52
N GLN A 279 -29.91 -15.11 -39.09
CA GLN A 279 -28.46 -15.28 -39.09
C GLN A 279 -27.73 -14.16 -39.88
N GLU A 280 -28.27 -13.76 -41.01
CA GLU A 280 -27.76 -12.68 -41.85
C GLU A 280 -27.78 -11.33 -41.09
N ILE A 281 -28.95 -10.97 -40.55
CA ILE A 281 -29.10 -9.74 -39.75
C ILE A 281 -28.17 -9.78 -38.51
N TRP A 282 -28.03 -10.95 -37.87
CA TRP A 282 -27.17 -11.10 -36.73
C TRP A 282 -25.69 -10.92 -37.10
N ALA A 283 -25.24 -11.45 -38.24
CA ALA A 283 -23.90 -11.26 -38.74
C ALA A 283 -23.62 -9.77 -39.08
N GLU A 284 -24.61 -9.05 -39.59
CA GLU A 284 -24.54 -7.61 -39.86
C GLU A 284 -24.40 -6.80 -38.54
N ILE A 285 -25.16 -7.14 -37.51
CA ILE A 285 -25.08 -6.53 -36.19
C ILE A 285 -23.67 -6.73 -35.61
N LEU A 286 -23.09 -7.95 -35.71
CA LEU A 286 -21.75 -8.23 -35.23
C LEU A 286 -20.68 -7.42 -35.96
N LYS A 287 -20.79 -7.22 -37.27
CA LYS A 287 -19.91 -6.35 -38.06
C LYS A 287 -19.98 -4.90 -37.59
N LEU A 288 -21.17 -4.38 -37.37
CA LEU A 288 -21.36 -3.00 -36.89
C LEU A 288 -20.83 -2.84 -35.46
N GLU A 289 -21.04 -3.84 -34.59
CA GLU A 289 -20.48 -3.85 -33.24
C GLU A 289 -18.94 -3.86 -33.25
N ASP A 290 -18.31 -4.57 -34.19
CA ASP A 290 -16.86 -4.57 -34.39
C ASP A 290 -16.35 -3.21 -34.87
N LEU A 291 -17.03 -2.60 -35.85
CA LEU A 291 -16.68 -1.24 -36.30
C LEU A 291 -16.82 -0.21 -35.17
N ALA A 292 -17.93 -0.24 -34.42
CA ALA A 292 -18.13 0.63 -33.28
C ALA A 292 -17.02 0.44 -32.22
N SER A 293 -16.59 -0.82 -31.97
CA SER A 293 -15.50 -1.10 -31.02
C SER A 293 -14.15 -0.53 -31.45
N ARG A 294 -13.86 -0.52 -32.78
CA ARG A 294 -12.65 0.12 -33.32
C ARG A 294 -12.62 1.63 -33.12
N HIS A 295 -13.77 2.30 -33.29
CA HIS A 295 -13.89 3.74 -32.99
C HIS A 295 -13.73 4.01 -31.50
N MET A 296 -14.30 3.16 -30.64
CA MET A 296 -14.11 3.25 -29.17
C MET A 296 -12.64 3.03 -28.78
N LEU A 297 -11.90 2.16 -29.48
CA LEU A 297 -10.47 1.95 -29.25
C LEU A 297 -9.66 3.22 -29.58
N LYS A 298 -9.99 3.93 -30.68
CA LYS A 298 -9.36 5.19 -31.05
C LYS A 298 -9.61 6.31 -30.02
N ILE A 299 -10.80 6.33 -29.41
CA ILE A 299 -11.13 7.24 -28.32
C ILE A 299 -10.18 7.01 -27.12
N GLY A 300 -9.71 5.79 -26.90
CA GLY A 300 -8.80 5.45 -25.81
C GLY A 300 -9.51 5.51 -24.45
N VAL A 301 -10.25 4.47 -24.10
CA VAL A 301 -11.01 4.42 -22.82
C VAL A 301 -10.08 4.40 -21.62
N SER A 302 -10.34 5.21 -20.61
CA SER A 302 -9.57 5.23 -19.38
C SER A 302 -9.69 3.92 -18.60
N GLN A 303 -8.64 3.51 -17.89
CA GLN A 303 -8.65 2.30 -17.05
C GLN A 303 -9.76 2.35 -15.98
N LYS A 304 -10.03 3.53 -15.44
CA LYS A 304 -11.08 3.74 -14.44
C LYS A 304 -12.48 3.40 -15.00
N GLU A 305 -12.81 3.85 -16.22
CA GLU A 305 -14.07 3.54 -16.88
C GLU A 305 -14.13 2.08 -17.33
N LEU A 306 -13.03 1.51 -17.83
CA LEU A 306 -12.97 0.07 -18.13
C LEU A 306 -13.25 -0.77 -16.89
N PHE A 307 -12.61 -0.47 -15.76
CA PHE A 307 -12.80 -1.20 -14.50
C PHE A 307 -14.24 -1.09 -13.98
N LYS A 308 -14.85 0.09 -14.07
CA LYS A 308 -16.25 0.32 -13.71
C LYS A 308 -17.20 -0.56 -14.53
N HIS A 309 -16.97 -0.66 -15.84
CA HIS A 309 -17.80 -1.50 -16.73
C HIS A 309 -17.52 -2.98 -16.55
N VAL A 310 -16.27 -3.39 -16.30
CA VAL A 310 -15.93 -4.77 -15.91
C VAL A 310 -16.70 -5.19 -14.66
N ASN A 311 -16.72 -4.38 -13.62
CA ASN A 311 -17.44 -4.67 -12.38
C ASN A 311 -18.97 -4.72 -12.60
N LYS A 312 -19.50 -3.83 -13.45
CA LYS A 312 -20.91 -3.83 -13.81
C LYS A 312 -21.30 -5.12 -14.55
N ILE A 313 -20.51 -5.53 -15.53
CA ILE A 313 -20.74 -6.79 -16.28
C ILE A 313 -20.63 -7.99 -15.33
N LYS A 314 -19.62 -8.04 -14.46
CA LYS A 314 -19.47 -9.11 -13.45
C LYS A 314 -20.68 -9.22 -12.53
N SER A 315 -21.19 -8.09 -12.03
CA SER A 315 -22.38 -8.05 -11.18
C SER A 315 -23.60 -8.59 -11.91
N MET A 316 -23.80 -8.20 -13.19
CA MET A 316 -24.89 -8.74 -14.02
C MET A 316 -24.73 -10.25 -14.24
N VAL A 317 -23.53 -10.70 -14.60
CA VAL A 317 -23.24 -12.13 -14.81
C VAL A 317 -23.50 -12.95 -13.55
N PHE A 318 -23.08 -12.45 -12.39
CA PHE A 318 -23.33 -13.10 -11.10
C PHE A 318 -24.84 -13.28 -10.85
N ARG A 319 -25.62 -12.21 -10.99
CA ARG A 319 -27.10 -12.25 -10.84
C ARG A 319 -27.77 -13.18 -11.84
N ILE A 320 -27.33 -13.17 -13.11
CA ILE A 320 -27.85 -14.06 -14.14
C ILE A 320 -27.55 -15.51 -13.78
N LYS A 321 -26.34 -15.84 -13.37
CA LYS A 321 -25.94 -17.20 -12.95
C LYS A 321 -26.72 -17.66 -11.72
N GLU A 322 -27.00 -16.75 -10.79
CA GLU A 322 -27.81 -17.05 -9.60
C GLU A 322 -29.25 -17.39 -9.97
N ILE A 323 -29.88 -16.59 -10.83
CA ILE A 323 -31.23 -16.87 -11.33
C ILE A 323 -31.27 -18.18 -12.11
N LYS A 324 -30.28 -18.45 -12.98
CA LYS A 324 -30.21 -19.73 -13.71
C LYS A 324 -30.02 -20.92 -12.78
N ARG A 325 -29.19 -20.79 -11.73
CA ARG A 325 -29.04 -21.85 -10.70
C ARG A 325 -30.32 -22.07 -9.91
N HIS A 326 -31.06 -21.00 -9.63
CA HIS A 326 -32.37 -21.10 -8.99
C HIS A 326 -33.35 -21.87 -9.87
N PHE A 327 -33.43 -21.55 -11.18
CA PHE A 327 -34.30 -22.27 -12.12
C PHE A 327 -33.89 -23.75 -12.28
N LEU A 328 -32.60 -24.04 -12.24
CA LEU A 328 -32.11 -25.43 -12.28
C LEU A 328 -32.52 -26.21 -11.02
N ARG A 329 -32.36 -25.62 -9.83
CA ARG A 329 -32.82 -26.21 -8.56
C ARG A 329 -34.34 -26.46 -8.53
N LEU A 330 -35.13 -25.55 -9.09
CA LEU A 330 -36.58 -25.77 -9.23
C LEU A 330 -36.86 -26.97 -10.15
N LYS A 331 -36.14 -27.09 -11.26
CA LYS A 331 -36.26 -28.24 -12.16
C LYS A 331 -35.87 -29.56 -11.49
N GLU A 332 -34.77 -29.59 -10.74
CA GLU A 332 -34.30 -30.78 -10.00
C GLU A 332 -35.28 -31.19 -8.89
N ARG A 333 -35.91 -30.20 -8.22
CA ARG A 333 -36.79 -30.47 -7.08
C ARG A 333 -38.19 -30.91 -7.53
N TYR A 334 -38.71 -30.34 -8.61
CA TYR A 334 -40.11 -30.55 -9.04
C TYR A 334 -40.22 -31.34 -10.35
N GLY A 335 -39.11 -31.72 -10.97
CA GLY A 335 -39.12 -32.46 -12.24
C GLY A 335 -39.56 -31.69 -13.47
N HIS A 336 -40.04 -30.47 -13.31
CA HIS A 336 -40.63 -29.63 -14.38
C HIS A 336 -39.73 -28.43 -14.72
N ASP A 337 -39.63 -28.14 -16.02
CA ASP A 337 -38.99 -26.91 -16.48
C ASP A 337 -39.82 -25.68 -16.06
N VAL A 338 -39.16 -24.52 -15.99
CA VAL A 338 -39.79 -23.22 -15.68
C VAL A 338 -41.06 -22.96 -16.54
N LYS A 339 -41.06 -23.44 -17.80
CA LYS A 339 -42.24 -23.34 -18.67
C LYS A 339 -43.38 -24.24 -18.22
N GLY A 340 -43.07 -25.48 -17.79
CA GLY A 340 -44.02 -26.44 -17.25
C GLY A 340 -44.69 -25.92 -15.96
N ILE A 341 -43.84 -25.46 -15.01
CA ILE A 341 -44.34 -24.86 -13.76
C ILE A 341 -45.29 -23.68 -14.04
N LYS A 342 -44.95 -22.84 -15.00
CA LYS A 342 -45.81 -21.70 -15.38
C LYS A 342 -47.08 -22.12 -16.09
N ALA A 343 -47.11 -23.28 -16.75
CA ALA A 343 -48.34 -23.80 -17.37
C ALA A 343 -49.39 -24.13 -16.32
N PHE A 344 -48.98 -24.62 -15.14
CA PHE A 344 -49.89 -24.89 -14.01
C PHE A 344 -50.67 -23.63 -13.55
N ASN A 345 -50.14 -22.43 -13.78
CA ASN A 345 -50.85 -21.19 -13.46
C ASN A 345 -52.21 -21.08 -14.14
N ARG A 346 -52.36 -21.63 -15.35
CA ARG A 346 -53.63 -21.62 -16.11
C ARG A 346 -54.70 -22.50 -15.43
N TYR A 347 -54.30 -23.67 -14.91
CA TYR A 347 -55.16 -24.58 -14.17
C TYR A 347 -55.60 -23.96 -12.84
N ILE A 348 -54.65 -23.28 -12.15
CA ILE A 348 -54.88 -22.59 -10.88
C ILE A 348 -55.85 -21.37 -11.09
N GLU A 349 -55.67 -20.58 -12.16
CA GLU A 349 -56.53 -19.43 -12.46
C GLU A 349 -57.96 -19.83 -12.86
N ARG A 350 -58.12 -21.04 -13.46
CA ARG A 350 -59.43 -21.57 -13.85
C ARG A 350 -60.11 -22.39 -12.77
N ASN A 351 -59.40 -22.65 -11.68
CA ASN A 351 -59.81 -23.52 -10.59
C ASN A 351 -60.12 -24.96 -11.05
N GLU A 352 -59.42 -25.43 -12.12
CA GLU A 352 -59.57 -26.73 -12.74
C GLU A 352 -58.41 -27.64 -12.31
N GLU A 353 -58.66 -28.94 -12.08
CA GLU A 353 -57.67 -29.97 -11.82
C GLU A 353 -56.60 -29.61 -10.74
N LEU A 354 -56.99 -28.97 -9.66
CA LEU A 354 -56.10 -28.53 -8.58
C LEU A 354 -55.38 -29.69 -7.91
N ASP A 355 -56.07 -30.81 -7.70
CA ASP A 355 -55.50 -32.05 -7.10
C ASP A 355 -54.38 -32.63 -7.96
N LEU A 356 -54.46 -32.49 -9.29
CA LEU A 356 -53.47 -32.97 -10.23
C LEU A 356 -52.18 -32.09 -10.12
N VAL A 357 -52.35 -30.77 -9.98
CA VAL A 357 -51.25 -29.84 -9.78
C VAL A 357 -50.50 -30.12 -8.46
N GLU A 358 -51.24 -30.39 -7.35
CA GLU A 358 -50.63 -30.74 -6.07
C GLU A 358 -49.89 -32.08 -6.11
N ARG A 359 -50.41 -33.10 -6.81
CA ARG A 359 -49.76 -34.40 -7.00
C ARG A 359 -48.48 -34.28 -7.82
N GLU A 360 -48.48 -33.54 -8.94
CA GLU A 360 -47.33 -33.39 -9.81
C GLU A 360 -46.23 -32.52 -9.17
N MET A 361 -46.60 -31.48 -8.43
CA MET A 361 -45.65 -30.60 -7.77
C MET A 361 -45.25 -31.06 -6.37
N GLY A 362 -46.02 -31.96 -5.75
CA GLY A 362 -45.73 -32.47 -4.40
C GLY A 362 -45.75 -31.39 -3.30
N CYS A 363 -46.47 -30.26 -3.54
CA CYS A 363 -46.62 -29.15 -2.61
C CYS A 363 -47.99 -28.49 -2.74
N SER A 364 -48.39 -27.65 -1.74
CA SER A 364 -49.69 -26.99 -1.69
C SER A 364 -49.84 -25.99 -2.84
N ILE A 365 -51.12 -25.74 -3.25
CA ILE A 365 -51.43 -24.77 -4.31
C ILE A 365 -50.84 -23.38 -3.96
N GLU A 366 -50.82 -23.01 -2.70
CA GLU A 366 -50.30 -21.74 -2.25
C GLU A 366 -48.77 -21.64 -2.45
N ASP A 367 -48.04 -22.74 -2.22
CA ASP A 367 -46.62 -22.83 -2.52
C ASP A 367 -46.35 -22.74 -4.02
N VAL A 368 -47.16 -23.44 -4.83
CA VAL A 368 -47.06 -23.36 -6.31
C VAL A 368 -47.29 -21.92 -6.81
N LYS A 369 -48.27 -21.19 -6.26
CA LYS A 369 -48.49 -19.76 -6.58
C LYS A 369 -47.26 -18.92 -6.21
N ASN A 370 -46.66 -19.15 -5.04
CA ASN A 370 -45.48 -18.43 -4.60
C ASN A 370 -44.28 -18.73 -5.51
N ILE A 371 -44.07 -19.98 -5.89
CA ILE A 371 -43.00 -20.39 -6.84
C ILE A 371 -43.20 -19.69 -8.20
N ILE A 372 -44.41 -19.68 -8.72
CA ILE A 372 -44.72 -19.01 -10.00
C ILE A 372 -44.47 -17.50 -9.90
N LYS A 373 -44.84 -16.86 -8.79
CA LYS A 373 -44.57 -15.45 -8.53
C LYS A 373 -43.07 -15.17 -8.51
N ASP A 374 -42.26 -16.03 -7.84
CA ASP A 374 -40.83 -15.92 -7.83
C ASP A 374 -40.18 -16.10 -9.19
N ILE A 375 -40.64 -17.08 -9.98
CA ILE A 375 -40.22 -17.26 -11.37
C ILE A 375 -40.48 -15.99 -12.18
N ARG A 376 -41.71 -15.44 -12.10
CA ARG A 376 -42.09 -14.21 -12.82
C ARG A 376 -41.22 -13.01 -12.39
N ASN A 377 -40.93 -12.88 -11.11
CA ASN A 377 -40.04 -11.83 -10.59
C ASN A 377 -38.61 -11.98 -11.11
N ASN A 378 -38.08 -13.20 -11.14
CA ASN A 378 -36.74 -13.47 -11.64
C ASN A 378 -36.67 -13.26 -13.18
N GLU A 379 -37.68 -13.63 -13.94
CA GLU A 379 -37.76 -13.30 -15.37
C GLU A 379 -37.83 -11.78 -15.61
N ARG A 380 -38.58 -11.03 -14.79
CA ARG A 380 -38.59 -9.56 -14.85
C ARG A 380 -37.23 -8.96 -14.58
N LYS A 381 -36.46 -9.52 -13.59
CA LYS A 381 -35.08 -9.12 -13.31
C LYS A 381 -34.19 -9.39 -14.51
N LEU A 382 -34.30 -10.58 -15.15
CA LEU A 382 -33.52 -10.90 -16.35
C LEU A 382 -33.81 -9.92 -17.50
N ARG A 383 -35.09 -9.66 -17.78
CA ARG A 383 -35.49 -8.69 -18.83
C ARG A 383 -34.98 -7.28 -18.57
N ARG A 384 -34.98 -6.82 -17.30
CA ARG A 384 -34.40 -5.52 -16.92
C ARG A 384 -32.90 -5.48 -17.20
N MET A 385 -32.18 -6.55 -16.85
CA MET A 385 -30.74 -6.64 -17.14
C MET A 385 -30.45 -6.67 -18.64
N GLU A 386 -31.25 -7.37 -19.43
CA GLU A 386 -31.17 -7.37 -20.91
C GLU A 386 -31.45 -6.00 -21.51
N GLN A 387 -32.43 -5.28 -20.99
CA GLN A 387 -32.74 -3.90 -21.40
C GLN A 387 -31.60 -2.94 -21.04
N GLU A 388 -31.09 -3.03 -19.82
CA GLU A 388 -29.95 -2.21 -19.35
C GLU A 388 -28.67 -2.50 -20.14
N ALA A 389 -28.41 -3.78 -20.41
CA ALA A 389 -27.25 -4.19 -21.20
C ALA A 389 -27.44 -3.99 -22.71
N GLY A 390 -28.66 -3.79 -23.18
CA GLY A 390 -29.00 -3.72 -24.61
C GLY A 390 -28.66 -4.99 -25.39
N SER A 391 -28.47 -6.11 -24.71
CA SER A 391 -28.02 -7.40 -25.27
C SER A 391 -28.65 -8.58 -24.55
N PRO A 392 -28.91 -9.71 -25.24
CA PRO A 392 -29.47 -10.91 -24.63
C PRO A 392 -28.56 -11.48 -23.52
N THR A 393 -29.16 -12.19 -22.58
CA THR A 393 -28.50 -12.84 -21.45
C THR A 393 -27.31 -13.71 -21.86
N LEU A 394 -27.38 -14.42 -23.00
CA LEU A 394 -26.28 -15.26 -23.50
C LEU A 394 -25.04 -14.45 -23.85
N ILE A 395 -25.22 -13.27 -24.44
CA ILE A 395 -24.11 -12.39 -24.82
C ILE A 395 -23.48 -11.76 -23.58
N ILE A 396 -24.30 -11.36 -22.59
CA ILE A 396 -23.78 -10.85 -21.32
C ILE A 396 -22.91 -11.90 -20.63
N LEU A 397 -23.34 -13.17 -20.66
CA LEU A 397 -22.56 -14.29 -20.11
C LEU A 397 -21.24 -14.50 -20.88
N SER A 398 -21.26 -14.40 -22.22
CA SER A 398 -20.04 -14.53 -23.02
C SER A 398 -19.02 -13.41 -22.74
N TRP A 399 -19.47 -12.16 -22.53
CA TRP A 399 -18.59 -11.08 -22.06
C TRP A 399 -17.97 -11.42 -20.70
N GLY A 400 -18.81 -11.94 -19.77
CA GLY A 400 -18.32 -12.35 -18.46
C GLY A 400 -17.32 -13.49 -18.49
N GLU A 401 -17.49 -14.44 -19.41
CA GLU A 401 -16.55 -15.54 -19.62
C GLU A 401 -15.20 -15.03 -20.17
N LYS A 402 -15.23 -14.15 -21.19
CA LYS A 402 -14.02 -13.50 -21.71
C LYS A 402 -13.29 -12.70 -20.63
N ILE A 403 -14.02 -11.86 -19.86
CA ILE A 403 -13.46 -11.10 -18.75
C ILE A 403 -12.83 -12.02 -17.71
N SER A 404 -13.53 -13.09 -17.30
CA SER A 404 -13.02 -14.05 -16.32
C SER A 404 -11.80 -14.84 -16.84
N ARG A 405 -11.74 -15.11 -18.14
CA ARG A 405 -10.59 -15.74 -18.80
C ARG A 405 -9.39 -14.80 -18.78
N GLY A 406 -9.56 -13.55 -19.24
CA GLY A 406 -8.49 -12.54 -19.21
C GLY A 406 -7.95 -12.32 -17.80
N GLN A 407 -8.82 -12.22 -16.78
CA GLN A 407 -8.41 -12.05 -15.40
C GLN A 407 -7.59 -13.22 -14.87
N ARG A 408 -7.99 -14.47 -15.17
CA ARG A 408 -7.23 -15.65 -14.77
C ARG A 408 -5.84 -15.68 -15.40
N GLU A 409 -5.73 -15.31 -16.67
CA GLU A 409 -4.43 -15.20 -17.36
C GLU A 409 -3.54 -14.15 -16.68
N ILE A 410 -4.09 -12.97 -16.40
CA ILE A 410 -3.37 -11.89 -15.71
C ILE A 410 -2.92 -12.35 -14.31
N GLU A 411 -3.84 -12.90 -13.51
CA GLU A 411 -3.55 -13.34 -12.14
C GLU A 411 -2.48 -14.45 -12.12
N THR A 412 -2.57 -15.42 -13.05
CA THR A 412 -1.59 -16.49 -13.14
C THR A 412 -0.21 -15.96 -13.50
N ALA A 413 -0.12 -15.12 -14.53
CA ALA A 413 1.15 -14.54 -14.97
C ALA A 413 1.75 -13.59 -13.89
N LYS A 414 0.95 -12.75 -13.26
CA LYS A 414 1.40 -11.91 -12.14
C LYS A 414 1.93 -12.75 -10.98
N LYS A 415 1.22 -13.83 -10.62
CA LYS A 415 1.63 -14.73 -9.54
C LYS A 415 2.94 -15.45 -9.85
N GLU A 416 3.13 -15.90 -11.08
CA GLU A 416 4.39 -16.51 -11.53
C GLU A 416 5.55 -15.51 -11.44
N LEU A 417 5.34 -14.25 -11.90
CA LEU A 417 6.37 -13.20 -11.88
C LEU A 417 6.72 -12.79 -10.44
N ILE A 418 5.73 -12.65 -9.56
CA ILE A 418 5.93 -12.34 -8.13
C ILE A 418 6.74 -13.45 -7.47
N ASN A 419 6.28 -14.71 -7.60
CA ASN A 419 6.90 -15.85 -6.93
C ASN A 419 8.37 -16.03 -7.31
N ALA A 420 8.70 -15.84 -8.59
CA ALA A 420 10.07 -15.95 -9.07
C ALA A 420 11.02 -14.86 -8.51
N ASN A 421 10.45 -13.72 -8.08
CA ASN A 421 11.22 -12.58 -7.58
C ASN A 421 11.16 -12.40 -6.04
N LEU A 422 10.53 -13.33 -5.29
CA LEU A 422 10.49 -13.24 -3.82
C LEU A 422 11.90 -13.26 -3.17
N ARG A 423 12.88 -13.93 -3.80
CA ARG A 423 14.27 -13.94 -3.32
C ARG A 423 14.92 -12.55 -3.39
N LEU A 424 14.56 -11.74 -4.38
CA LEU A 424 15.01 -10.35 -4.49
C LEU A 424 14.57 -9.54 -3.27
N VAL A 425 13.30 -9.70 -2.85
CA VAL A 425 12.77 -9.04 -1.66
C VAL A 425 13.59 -9.39 -0.41
N VAL A 426 13.87 -10.69 -0.20
CA VAL A 426 14.66 -11.13 0.96
C VAL A 426 16.06 -10.53 0.96
N SER A 427 16.72 -10.46 -0.21
CA SER A 427 18.06 -9.89 -0.34
C SER A 427 18.10 -8.39 0.01
N ILE A 428 17.05 -7.65 -0.35
CA ILE A 428 16.90 -6.22 -0.03
C ILE A 428 16.52 -6.05 1.45
N ALA A 429 15.52 -6.77 1.96
CA ALA A 429 15.06 -6.68 3.34
C ALA A 429 16.17 -6.97 4.35
N LYS A 430 17.12 -7.87 4.04
CA LYS A 430 18.28 -8.18 4.87
C LYS A 430 19.09 -6.94 5.23
N ARG A 431 19.20 -5.95 4.35
CA ARG A 431 19.95 -4.70 4.56
C ARG A 431 19.25 -3.74 5.53
N PHE A 432 17.93 -3.94 5.73
CA PHE A 432 17.09 -3.13 6.62
C PHE A 432 16.82 -3.82 7.96
N ALA A 433 17.40 -4.98 8.21
CA ALA A 433 17.26 -5.70 9.48
C ALA A 433 17.76 -4.83 10.66
N ASN A 434 17.18 -5.03 11.84
CA ASN A 434 17.53 -4.33 13.09
C ASN A 434 17.27 -2.80 13.07
N ARG A 435 16.28 -2.33 12.29
CA ARG A 435 15.87 -0.93 12.24
C ARG A 435 14.50 -0.68 12.89
N GLY A 436 14.17 -1.44 13.94
CA GLY A 436 12.95 -1.26 14.73
C GLY A 436 11.74 -2.08 14.25
N MET A 437 11.87 -2.83 13.14
CA MET A 437 10.86 -3.77 12.66
C MET A 437 11.39 -5.21 12.64
N HIS A 438 10.48 -6.17 12.84
CA HIS A 438 10.83 -7.59 12.74
C HIS A 438 11.16 -7.94 11.27
N PHE A 439 12.16 -8.82 11.06
CA PHE A 439 12.64 -9.16 9.72
C PHE A 439 11.54 -9.71 8.80
N PHE A 440 10.61 -10.48 9.34
CA PHE A 440 9.50 -11.03 8.57
C PHE A 440 8.54 -9.93 8.08
N ASP A 441 8.29 -8.91 8.90
CA ASP A 441 7.44 -7.78 8.52
C ASP A 441 8.09 -6.94 7.41
N LEU A 442 9.42 -6.76 7.46
CA LEU A 442 10.17 -6.12 6.37
C LEU A 442 10.04 -6.89 5.06
N ILE A 443 10.08 -8.24 5.12
CA ILE A 443 9.85 -9.08 3.93
C ILE A 443 8.42 -8.87 3.40
N GLN A 444 7.39 -8.85 4.27
CA GLN A 444 6.01 -8.70 3.83
C GLN A 444 5.75 -7.33 3.20
N GLU A 445 6.25 -6.26 3.81
CA GLU A 445 6.18 -4.92 3.22
C GLU A 445 6.93 -4.84 1.88
N GLY A 446 8.11 -5.48 1.82
CA GLY A 446 8.83 -5.65 0.56
C GLY A 446 8.06 -6.43 -0.50
N ASN A 447 7.33 -7.49 -0.12
CA ASN A 447 6.46 -8.23 -1.02
C ASN A 447 5.31 -7.36 -1.56
N ILE A 448 4.74 -6.47 -0.72
CA ILE A 448 3.74 -5.49 -1.17
C ILE A 448 4.36 -4.53 -2.20
N GLY A 449 5.59 -4.09 -1.96
CA GLY A 449 6.35 -3.29 -2.93
C GLY A 449 6.56 -4.04 -4.25
N LEU A 450 6.97 -5.31 -4.20
CA LEU A 450 7.12 -6.16 -5.38
C LEU A 450 5.81 -6.32 -6.16
N MET A 451 4.68 -6.54 -5.48
CA MET A 451 3.37 -6.63 -6.14
C MET A 451 3.02 -5.34 -6.90
N ARG A 452 3.29 -4.17 -6.31
CA ARG A 452 3.11 -2.88 -6.99
C ARG A 452 4.04 -2.72 -8.21
N ALA A 453 5.29 -3.19 -8.09
CA ALA A 453 6.22 -3.18 -9.22
C ALA A 453 5.70 -4.04 -10.38
N VAL A 454 5.17 -5.24 -10.11
CA VAL A 454 4.58 -6.12 -11.14
C VAL A 454 3.37 -5.49 -11.82
N GLU A 455 2.54 -4.75 -11.08
CA GLU A 455 1.37 -4.07 -11.65
C GLU A 455 1.73 -2.94 -12.62
N LYS A 456 2.87 -2.28 -12.40
CA LYS A 456 3.31 -1.10 -13.17
C LYS A 456 4.46 -1.39 -14.15
N PHE A 457 4.93 -2.63 -14.21
CA PHE A 457 6.07 -2.99 -15.05
C PHE A 457 5.73 -2.91 -16.53
N GLU A 458 6.47 -2.09 -17.28
CA GLU A 458 6.38 -1.95 -18.72
C GLU A 458 7.63 -2.53 -19.42
N TYR A 459 7.55 -3.75 -19.93
CA TYR A 459 8.67 -4.40 -20.61
C TYR A 459 9.18 -3.66 -21.87
N ARG A 460 8.33 -2.83 -22.50
CA ARG A 460 8.70 -2.05 -23.70
C ARG A 460 9.76 -1.00 -23.43
N LYS A 461 9.96 -0.61 -22.18
CA LYS A 461 10.98 0.37 -21.76
C LYS A 461 12.41 -0.21 -21.78
N GLY A 462 12.58 -1.53 -21.94
CA GLY A 462 13.86 -2.20 -22.20
C GLY A 462 14.72 -2.52 -20.98
N TYR A 463 14.37 -2.06 -19.77
CA TYR A 463 15.11 -2.40 -18.56
C TYR A 463 14.66 -3.71 -17.93
N LYS A 464 15.58 -4.36 -17.16
CA LYS A 464 15.28 -5.60 -16.44
C LYS A 464 14.26 -5.33 -15.33
N PHE A 465 13.36 -6.29 -15.12
CA PHE A 465 12.36 -6.20 -14.04
C PHE A 465 13.00 -5.96 -12.66
N SER A 466 14.13 -6.63 -12.37
CA SER A 466 14.83 -6.49 -11.09
C SER A 466 15.24 -5.05 -10.78
N THR A 467 15.70 -4.27 -11.77
CA THR A 467 16.09 -2.86 -11.60
C THR A 467 14.89 -2.03 -11.14
N TYR A 468 13.75 -2.21 -11.82
CA TYR A 468 12.52 -1.50 -11.48
C TYR A 468 11.93 -1.95 -10.13
N ALA A 469 11.90 -3.26 -9.88
CA ALA A 469 11.35 -3.84 -8.65
C ALA A 469 12.15 -3.44 -7.41
N THR A 470 13.48 -3.32 -7.52
CA THR A 470 14.36 -2.93 -6.40
C THR A 470 13.94 -1.59 -5.80
N TRP A 471 13.60 -0.62 -6.66
CA TRP A 471 13.15 0.69 -6.19
C TRP A 471 11.81 0.58 -5.39
N TRP A 472 10.81 -0.12 -5.94
CA TRP A 472 9.52 -0.28 -5.26
C TRP A 472 9.61 -1.06 -3.95
N ILE A 473 10.45 -2.10 -3.92
CA ILE A 473 10.69 -2.90 -2.73
C ILE A 473 11.35 -2.03 -1.65
N ARG A 474 12.41 -1.29 -2.01
CA ARG A 474 13.11 -0.40 -1.09
C ARG A 474 12.18 0.69 -0.56
N GLN A 475 11.44 1.35 -1.43
CA GLN A 475 10.49 2.38 -1.05
C GLN A 475 9.42 1.86 -0.08
N ALA A 476 8.86 0.67 -0.34
CA ALA A 476 7.88 0.07 0.55
C ALA A 476 8.47 -0.24 1.93
N ILE A 477 9.66 -0.85 1.98
CA ILE A 477 10.36 -1.17 3.23
C ILE A 477 10.72 0.11 4.01
N THR A 478 11.31 1.11 3.36
CA THR A 478 11.69 2.37 4.00
C THR A 478 10.47 3.10 4.56
N ARG A 479 9.39 3.13 3.78
CA ARG A 479 8.12 3.72 4.23
C ARG A 479 7.53 2.98 5.42
N ALA A 480 7.53 1.64 5.41
CA ALA A 480 7.03 0.83 6.52
C ALA A 480 7.85 1.08 7.79
N ILE A 481 9.18 1.13 7.70
CA ILE A 481 10.05 1.49 8.83
C ILE A 481 9.68 2.88 9.37
N SER A 482 9.49 3.85 8.50
CA SER A 482 9.13 5.21 8.90
C SER A 482 7.76 5.29 9.59
N GLU A 483 6.80 4.47 9.16
CA GLU A 483 5.42 4.52 9.66
C GLU A 483 5.16 3.62 10.88
N GLN A 484 5.92 2.52 11.04
CA GLN A 484 5.58 1.43 11.96
C GLN A 484 6.69 1.05 12.94
N ALA A 485 7.95 1.43 12.68
CA ALA A 485 9.10 0.99 13.51
C ALA A 485 9.13 1.58 14.92
N ARG A 486 8.44 2.71 15.16
CA ARG A 486 8.48 3.42 16.44
C ARG A 486 7.19 3.24 17.22
N THR A 487 7.30 3.07 18.53
CA THR A 487 6.16 3.01 19.46
C THR A 487 5.28 4.27 19.37
N ILE A 488 5.91 5.44 19.26
CA ILE A 488 5.23 6.72 19.01
C ILE A 488 5.50 7.10 17.56
N ARG A 489 4.44 7.09 16.71
CA ARG A 489 4.55 7.42 15.30
C ARG A 489 5.06 8.85 15.09
N ILE A 490 6.10 8.98 14.29
CA ILE A 490 6.68 10.26 13.87
C ILE A 490 6.29 10.53 12.41
N PRO A 491 5.89 11.77 12.04
CA PRO A 491 5.62 12.12 10.65
C PRO A 491 6.85 11.92 9.74
N SER A 492 6.63 11.51 8.47
CA SER A 492 7.70 11.19 7.52
C SER A 492 8.72 12.33 7.34
N HIS A 493 8.25 13.59 7.22
CA HIS A 493 9.13 14.74 7.09
C HIS A 493 10.09 14.95 8.28
N MET A 494 9.68 14.56 9.49
CA MET A 494 10.55 14.62 10.67
C MET A 494 11.60 13.51 10.63
N ILE A 495 11.23 12.32 10.13
CA ILE A 495 12.18 11.20 9.94
C ILE A 495 13.26 11.57 8.92
N GLU A 496 12.90 12.25 7.84
CA GLU A 496 13.86 12.78 6.89
C GLU A 496 14.83 13.78 7.55
N GLN A 497 14.33 14.66 8.42
CA GLN A 497 15.18 15.58 9.18
C GLN A 497 16.11 14.84 10.13
N ILE A 498 15.62 13.81 10.86
CA ILE A 498 16.42 12.95 11.72
C ILE A 498 17.51 12.24 10.92
N ASN A 499 17.19 11.71 9.74
CA ASN A 499 18.16 11.03 8.88
C ASN A 499 19.26 11.99 8.39
N LYS A 500 18.90 13.26 8.05
CA LYS A 500 19.89 14.29 7.69
C LYS A 500 20.82 14.59 8.84
N VAL A 501 20.29 14.80 10.05
CA VAL A 501 21.10 15.04 11.25
C VAL A 501 22.02 13.84 11.53
N ASN A 502 21.51 12.62 11.47
CA ASN A 502 22.30 11.40 11.71
C ASN A 502 23.36 11.17 10.62
N ARG A 503 23.12 11.60 9.38
CA ARG A 503 24.13 11.55 8.31
C ARG A 503 25.28 12.50 8.62
N GLU A 504 24.97 13.76 8.96
CA GLU A 504 26.01 14.74 9.29
C GLU A 504 26.83 14.35 10.54
N ILE A 505 26.18 13.78 11.55
CA ILE A 505 26.89 13.26 12.73
C ILE A 505 27.90 12.18 12.31
N ARG A 506 27.49 11.25 11.43
CA ARG A 506 28.39 10.17 10.96
C ARG A 506 29.55 10.70 10.12
N LEU A 507 29.28 11.64 9.21
CA LEU A 507 30.33 12.27 8.39
C LEU A 507 31.32 13.04 9.27
N PHE A 508 30.83 13.81 10.22
CA PHE A 508 31.67 14.56 11.16
C PHE A 508 32.55 13.62 12.02
N LEU A 509 31.96 12.52 12.52
CA LEU A 509 32.68 11.52 13.29
C LEU A 509 33.78 10.86 12.45
N GLN A 510 33.52 10.59 11.16
CA GLN A 510 34.48 10.02 10.21
C GLN A 510 35.64 10.99 9.93
N GLU A 511 35.38 12.30 9.84
CA GLU A 511 36.39 13.33 9.55
C GLU A 511 37.24 13.69 10.77
N THR A 512 36.60 13.82 11.95
CA THR A 512 37.24 14.39 13.13
C THR A 512 37.51 13.39 14.24
N GLY A 513 36.94 12.18 14.19
CA GLY A 513 37.08 11.14 15.22
C GLY A 513 36.29 11.41 16.51
N ARG A 514 35.50 12.50 16.61
CA ARG A 514 34.65 12.84 17.76
C ARG A 514 33.22 13.15 17.35
N GLU A 515 32.27 13.07 18.29
CA GLU A 515 30.89 13.49 18.04
C GLU A 515 30.78 15.01 17.94
N PRO A 516 29.99 15.53 17.01
CA PRO A 516 29.77 16.98 16.83
C PRO A 516 28.80 17.53 17.89
N ASN A 517 29.04 18.79 18.27
CA ASN A 517 28.11 19.57 19.06
C ASN A 517 26.90 20.04 18.23
N ASP A 518 25.82 20.46 18.89
CA ASP A 518 24.59 20.92 18.20
C ASP A 518 24.85 22.15 17.32
N ASP A 519 25.79 23.00 17.69
CA ASP A 519 26.19 24.19 16.93
C ASP A 519 26.91 23.83 15.63
N GLU A 520 27.82 22.84 15.68
CA GLU A 520 28.55 22.34 14.51
C GLU A 520 27.63 21.64 13.51
N ILE A 521 26.63 20.88 14.01
CA ILE A 521 25.62 20.26 13.15
C ILE A 521 24.73 21.35 12.49
N ALA A 522 24.36 22.36 13.27
CA ALA A 522 23.54 23.47 12.79
C ALA A 522 24.23 24.25 11.67
N GLU A 523 25.53 24.50 11.82
CA GLU A 523 26.37 25.18 10.81
C GLU A 523 26.46 24.36 9.52
N ARG A 524 26.72 23.06 9.59
CA ARG A 524 26.81 22.17 8.41
C ARG A 524 25.49 22.05 7.67
N LEU A 525 24.37 21.94 8.40
CA LEU A 525 23.04 21.83 7.80
C LEU A 525 22.43 23.18 7.38
N GLY A 526 23.03 24.30 7.80
CA GLY A 526 22.43 25.64 7.61
C GLY A 526 21.13 25.83 8.39
N TRP A 527 20.98 25.15 9.54
CA TRP A 527 19.78 25.19 10.37
C TRP A 527 20.00 25.97 11.66
N PRO A 528 18.92 26.53 12.24
CA PRO A 528 19.00 27.08 13.60
C PRO A 528 19.31 25.98 14.62
N VAL A 529 20.15 26.28 15.62
CA VAL A 529 20.55 25.32 16.68
C VAL A 529 19.33 24.75 17.43
N GLN A 530 18.31 25.59 17.67
CA GLN A 530 17.06 25.16 18.31
C GLN A 530 16.35 24.05 17.51
N LYS A 531 16.36 24.14 16.17
CA LYS A 531 15.78 23.11 15.29
C LYS A 531 16.54 21.79 15.40
N VAL A 532 17.87 21.82 15.46
CA VAL A 532 18.69 20.60 15.65
C VAL A 532 18.35 19.95 16.99
N LYS A 533 18.29 20.73 18.08
CA LYS A 533 17.89 20.22 19.42
C LYS A 533 16.48 19.61 19.40
N GLN A 534 15.54 20.27 18.74
CA GLN A 534 14.17 19.75 18.61
C GLN A 534 14.15 18.41 17.86
N VAL A 535 14.85 18.30 16.73
CA VAL A 535 14.94 17.06 15.94
C VAL A 535 15.61 15.93 16.74
N LYS A 536 16.70 16.23 17.47
CA LYS A 536 17.34 15.24 18.36
C LYS A 536 16.42 14.77 19.49
N ASN A 537 15.63 15.67 20.08
CA ASN A 537 14.69 15.30 21.14
C ASN A 537 13.53 14.42 20.61
N VAL A 538 13.01 14.70 19.40
CA VAL A 538 12.00 13.86 18.76
C VAL A 538 12.57 12.49 18.35
N ALA A 539 13.87 12.41 18.08
CA ALA A 539 14.53 11.17 17.68
C ALA A 539 14.70 10.15 18.81
N LYS A 540 14.61 10.59 20.09
CA LYS A 540 14.76 9.70 21.26
C LYS A 540 13.66 8.64 21.31
N ASP A 541 14.04 7.41 21.59
CA ASP A 541 13.08 6.33 21.82
C ASP A 541 12.52 6.40 23.26
N PRO A 542 11.24 6.00 23.47
CA PRO A 542 10.68 5.93 24.81
C PRO A 542 11.34 4.83 25.62
N VAL A 543 11.51 5.07 26.93
CA VAL A 543 12.02 4.10 27.88
C VAL A 543 10.86 3.33 28.48
N SER A 544 11.03 2.03 28.75
CA SER A 544 9.99 1.21 29.42
C SER A 544 9.82 1.63 30.86
N LEU A 545 8.58 1.69 31.32
CA LEU A 545 8.25 1.92 32.74
C LEU A 545 8.61 0.72 33.64
N GLU A 546 8.70 -0.47 33.05
CA GLU A 546 9.08 -1.72 33.72
C GLU A 546 10.63 -1.88 33.82
N THR A 547 11.39 -0.85 33.50
CA THR A 547 12.83 -0.89 33.62
C THR A 547 13.21 -0.91 35.10
N PRO A 548 13.96 -1.93 35.59
CA PRO A 548 14.35 -2.00 36.99
C PRO A 548 15.32 -0.86 37.33
N VAL A 549 15.14 -0.26 38.50
CA VAL A 549 15.95 0.86 39.01
C VAL A 549 16.51 0.50 40.38
N GLY A 550 17.83 0.55 40.54
CA GLY A 550 18.52 0.22 41.81
C GLY A 550 19.33 -1.06 41.69
N GLU A 551 20.14 -1.33 42.73
CA GLU A 551 21.00 -2.53 42.79
C GLU A 551 20.21 -3.81 43.12
N ASP A 552 19.05 -3.68 43.81
CA ASP A 552 18.23 -4.80 44.27
C ASP A 552 17.14 -5.22 43.27
N GLU A 553 16.99 -4.52 42.15
CA GLU A 553 15.97 -4.78 41.08
C GLU A 553 14.50 -4.82 41.56
N ASP A 554 14.20 -4.44 42.81
CA ASP A 554 12.86 -4.51 43.40
C ASP A 554 11.94 -3.33 43.06
N SER A 555 12.48 -2.26 42.42
CA SER A 555 11.77 -1.04 42.03
C SER A 555 11.78 -0.84 40.53
N GLU A 556 10.65 -0.45 39.98
CA GLU A 556 10.51 -0.13 38.56
C GLU A 556 10.54 1.39 38.32
N LEU A 557 10.97 1.84 37.12
CA LEU A 557 10.95 3.25 36.76
C LEU A 557 9.57 3.89 36.90
N GLY A 558 8.52 3.08 36.68
CA GLY A 558 7.12 3.49 36.84
C GLY A 558 6.77 3.98 38.22
N ASP A 559 7.38 3.43 39.26
CA ASP A 559 7.12 3.78 40.67
C ASP A 559 7.59 5.20 41.01
N PHE A 560 8.55 5.73 40.25
CA PHE A 560 9.11 7.07 40.46
C PHE A 560 8.41 8.16 39.61
N VAL A 561 7.42 7.78 38.76
CA VAL A 561 6.69 8.74 37.94
C VAL A 561 5.50 9.31 38.69
N GLU A 562 5.60 10.59 39.06
CA GLU A 562 4.54 11.32 39.77
C GLU A 562 3.27 11.49 38.93
N ASP A 563 2.09 11.21 39.49
CA ASP A 563 0.81 11.56 38.87
C ASP A 563 0.46 13.05 39.09
N LYS A 564 0.80 13.85 38.07
CA LYS A 564 0.50 15.29 38.09
C LYS A 564 -0.99 15.64 37.96
N LYS A 565 -1.85 14.67 37.68
CA LYS A 565 -3.30 14.86 37.57
C LYS A 565 -4.04 14.55 38.89
N ALA A 566 -3.40 13.87 39.79
CA ALA A 566 -3.98 13.61 41.12
C ALA A 566 -4.14 14.97 41.84
N GLU A 567 -5.39 15.28 42.22
CA GLU A 567 -5.68 16.48 42.99
C GLU A 567 -5.09 16.34 44.39
N SER A 568 -4.35 17.34 44.84
CA SER A 568 -3.87 17.39 46.20
C SER A 568 -5.04 17.30 47.17
N PRO A 569 -5.03 16.39 48.17
CA PRO A 569 -6.09 16.28 49.19
C PRO A 569 -6.36 17.62 49.88
N LEU A 570 -5.31 18.43 50.07
CA LEU A 570 -5.40 19.78 50.62
C LEU A 570 -6.19 20.71 49.71
N ALA A 571 -5.88 20.71 48.38
CA ALA A 571 -6.60 21.52 47.41
C ALA A 571 -8.07 21.10 47.27
N SER A 572 -8.35 19.78 47.24
CA SER A 572 -9.70 19.24 47.17
C SER A 572 -10.51 19.59 48.43
N THR A 573 -9.87 19.52 49.63
CA THR A 573 -10.50 19.94 50.89
C THR A 573 -10.78 21.44 50.91
N ALA A 574 -9.82 22.29 50.45
CA ALA A 574 -10.00 23.71 50.33
C ALA A 574 -11.14 24.09 49.38
N GLN A 575 -11.25 23.41 48.23
CA GLN A 575 -12.38 23.56 47.31
C GLN A 575 -13.71 23.17 47.93
N SER A 576 -13.75 22.07 48.68
CA SER A 576 -14.96 21.59 49.38
C SER A 576 -15.44 22.61 50.44
N ILE A 577 -14.49 23.16 51.19
CA ILE A 577 -14.79 24.21 52.20
C ILE A 577 -15.28 25.49 51.49
N LEU A 578 -14.61 25.89 50.42
CA LEU A 578 -15.04 27.05 49.59
C LEU A 578 -16.46 26.84 49.05
N ALA A 579 -16.75 25.67 48.50
CA ALA A 579 -18.07 25.34 47.97
C ALA A 579 -19.15 25.39 49.05
N GLU A 580 -18.86 24.91 50.26
CA GLU A 580 -19.79 24.99 51.43
C GLU A 580 -20.01 26.42 51.85
N GLN A 581 -18.96 27.24 52.01
CA GLN A 581 -19.06 28.67 52.34
C GLN A 581 -19.83 29.45 51.26
N LEU A 582 -19.57 29.14 49.99
CA LEU A 582 -20.29 29.73 48.89
C LEU A 582 -21.78 29.39 48.91
N ARG A 583 -22.15 28.13 49.19
CA ARG A 583 -23.55 27.72 49.36
C ARG A 583 -24.24 28.50 50.49
N GLN A 584 -23.57 28.66 51.63
CA GLN A 584 -24.10 29.43 52.77
C GLN A 584 -24.30 30.92 52.43
N VAL A 585 -23.33 31.54 51.71
CA VAL A 585 -23.46 32.91 51.28
C VAL A 585 -24.57 33.09 50.22
N LEU A 586 -24.67 32.18 49.26
CA LEU A 586 -25.74 32.19 48.26
C LEU A 586 -27.13 31.95 48.87
N ALA A 587 -27.25 31.19 49.94
CA ALA A 587 -28.51 30.97 50.65
C ALA A 587 -29.06 32.27 51.31
N THR A 588 -28.22 33.30 51.49
CA THR A 588 -28.65 34.64 52.00
C THR A 588 -29.29 35.51 50.94
N LEU A 589 -29.26 35.10 49.66
CA LEU A 589 -29.90 35.79 48.54
C LEU A 589 -31.37 35.34 48.37
N PRO A 590 -32.24 36.20 47.79
CA PRO A 590 -33.57 35.77 47.40
C PRO A 590 -33.53 34.58 46.45
N ALA A 591 -34.45 33.63 46.57
CA ALA A 591 -34.46 32.38 45.87
C ALA A 591 -34.28 32.52 44.30
N ARG A 592 -34.86 33.54 43.73
CA ARG A 592 -34.68 33.81 42.27
C ARG A 592 -33.26 34.22 41.91
N GLU A 593 -32.64 35.13 42.70
CA GLU A 593 -31.28 35.61 42.50
C GLU A 593 -30.28 34.45 42.72
N GLN A 594 -30.47 33.67 43.74
CA GLN A 594 -29.67 32.49 44.03
C GLN A 594 -29.66 31.50 42.86
N LYS A 595 -30.86 31.14 42.34
CA LYS A 595 -30.97 30.16 41.25
C LYS A 595 -30.36 30.65 39.93
N VAL A 596 -30.53 31.96 39.63
CA VAL A 596 -29.88 32.57 38.47
C VAL A 596 -28.36 32.51 38.56
N ILE A 597 -27.77 32.85 39.73
CA ILE A 597 -26.30 32.75 39.91
C ILE A 597 -25.82 31.29 39.79
N ARG A 598 -26.51 30.32 40.41
CA ARG A 598 -26.14 28.92 40.33
C ARG A 598 -26.09 28.44 38.90
N MET A 599 -27.12 28.68 38.13
CA MET A 599 -27.15 28.30 36.68
C MET A 599 -26.10 29.02 35.85
N ARG A 600 -25.97 30.33 36.07
CA ARG A 600 -24.99 31.13 35.29
C ARG A 600 -23.56 30.68 35.47
N PHE A 601 -23.18 30.27 36.67
CA PHE A 601 -21.81 29.85 37.00
C PHE A 601 -21.66 28.33 37.09
N GLY A 602 -22.69 27.55 36.78
CA GLY A 602 -22.64 26.10 36.80
C GLY A 602 -22.34 25.49 38.16
N LEU A 603 -22.87 26.09 39.22
CA LEU A 603 -22.56 25.64 40.59
C LEU A 603 -23.29 24.35 41.01
N ASP A 604 -24.31 23.93 40.29
CA ASP A 604 -25.08 22.73 40.56
C ASP A 604 -24.73 21.56 39.63
N ASP A 605 -24.53 21.85 38.33
CA ASP A 605 -24.35 20.87 37.24
C ASP A 605 -22.96 20.95 36.57
N GLY A 606 -22.11 21.89 36.98
CA GLY A 606 -20.79 22.08 36.44
C GLY A 606 -20.76 22.80 35.05
N TYR A 607 -21.94 23.14 34.50
CA TYR A 607 -22.04 23.80 33.19
C TYR A 607 -22.51 25.25 33.35
N THR A 608 -21.79 26.19 32.76
CA THR A 608 -22.14 27.59 32.69
C THR A 608 -23.23 27.83 31.65
N HIS A 609 -24.40 28.30 32.05
CA HIS A 609 -25.50 28.60 31.14
C HIS A 609 -25.43 30.07 30.63
N THR A 610 -25.85 30.26 29.38
CA THR A 610 -25.96 31.61 28.80
C THR A 610 -27.12 32.41 29.38
N LEU A 611 -27.10 33.75 29.26
CA LEU A 611 -28.22 34.59 29.73
C LEU A 611 -29.55 34.25 29.03
N GLU A 612 -29.49 33.76 27.81
CA GLU A 612 -30.65 33.37 27.02
C GLU A 612 -31.26 32.07 27.53
N GLU A 613 -30.42 31.06 27.80
CA GLU A 613 -30.85 29.79 28.35
C GLU A 613 -31.48 29.94 29.72
N VAL A 614 -30.84 30.73 30.61
CA VAL A 614 -31.43 31.04 31.93
C VAL A 614 -32.70 31.85 31.74
N GLY A 615 -32.77 32.77 30.79
CA GLY A 615 -33.99 33.52 30.47
C GLY A 615 -35.13 32.60 30.02
N TYR A 616 -34.84 31.57 29.23
CA TYR A 616 -35.81 30.58 28.82
C TYR A 616 -36.38 29.80 30.02
N VAL A 617 -35.52 29.35 30.95
CA VAL A 617 -35.95 28.61 32.17
C VAL A 617 -36.84 29.45 33.08
N PHE A 618 -36.54 30.75 33.23
CA PHE A 618 -37.31 31.64 34.06
C PHE A 618 -38.44 32.39 33.36
N GLN A 619 -38.63 32.13 32.05
CA GLN A 619 -39.62 32.78 31.18
C GLN A 619 -39.53 34.32 31.22
N VAL A 620 -38.29 34.86 31.19
CA VAL A 620 -38.00 36.30 31.15
C VAL A 620 -36.98 36.62 30.10
N THR A 621 -36.91 37.90 29.70
CA THR A 621 -35.96 38.37 28.68
C THR A 621 -34.51 38.27 29.17
N ARG A 622 -33.57 38.10 28.25
CA ARG A 622 -32.12 38.10 28.47
C ARG A 622 -31.66 39.29 29.30
N GLU A 623 -32.18 40.48 28.98
CA GLU A 623 -31.83 41.73 29.70
C GLU A 623 -32.33 41.69 31.16
N ARG A 624 -33.46 41.06 31.41
CA ARG A 624 -33.98 40.88 32.79
C ARG A 624 -33.08 39.94 33.61
N ILE A 625 -32.58 38.89 33.02
CA ILE A 625 -31.61 38.01 33.68
C ILE A 625 -30.32 38.75 33.98
N ARG A 626 -29.81 39.57 33.04
CA ARG A 626 -28.62 40.42 33.24
C ARG A 626 -28.78 41.37 34.41
N GLN A 627 -29.96 41.98 34.54
CA GLN A 627 -30.29 42.86 35.67
C GLN A 627 -30.33 42.11 37.01
N ILE A 628 -30.93 40.88 37.04
CA ILE A 628 -30.99 40.04 38.23
C ILE A 628 -29.57 39.61 38.63
N GLU A 629 -28.75 39.15 37.70
CA GLU A 629 -27.35 38.79 37.89
C GLU A 629 -26.54 39.98 38.48
N ALA A 630 -26.60 41.15 37.85
CA ALA A 630 -25.91 42.36 38.33
C ALA A 630 -26.33 42.77 39.72
N LYS A 631 -27.64 42.66 40.03
CA LYS A 631 -28.19 42.94 41.37
C LYS A 631 -27.71 41.90 42.39
N ALA A 632 -27.70 40.63 42.04
CA ALA A 632 -27.23 39.57 42.91
C ALA A 632 -25.72 39.71 43.20
N LEU A 633 -24.89 39.98 42.18
CA LEU A 633 -23.46 40.24 42.35
C LEU A 633 -23.19 41.47 43.23
N ARG A 634 -23.96 42.56 43.04
CA ARG A 634 -23.84 43.75 43.90
C ARG A 634 -24.19 43.43 45.36
N ARG A 635 -25.21 42.60 45.62
CA ARG A 635 -25.56 42.14 46.97
C ARG A 635 -24.51 41.23 47.59
N LEU A 636 -23.84 40.38 46.78
CA LEU A 636 -22.73 39.53 47.21
C LEU A 636 -21.48 40.35 47.60
N ARG A 637 -21.25 41.47 46.96
CA ARG A 637 -20.15 42.41 47.29
C ARG A 637 -20.37 43.16 48.62
N ALA A 638 -21.52 43.05 49.27
CA ALA A 638 -21.73 43.67 50.57
C ALA A 638 -20.70 43.18 51.61
N PRO A 639 -20.13 44.08 52.44
CA PRO A 639 -19.02 43.77 53.36
C PRO A 639 -19.32 42.58 54.31
N THR A 640 -20.55 42.42 54.72
CA THR A 640 -21.00 41.33 55.61
C THR A 640 -20.96 39.94 54.97
N ARG A 641 -21.12 39.88 53.62
CA ARG A 641 -21.05 38.62 52.84
C ARG A 641 -19.64 38.39 52.31
N MET A 642 -18.97 39.42 51.86
CA MET A 642 -17.61 39.38 51.35
C MET A 642 -16.62 38.90 52.42
N ARG A 643 -16.84 39.29 53.69
CA ARG A 643 -15.99 38.85 54.83
C ARG A 643 -15.88 37.34 54.97
N LYS A 644 -16.95 36.59 54.64
CA LYS A 644 -16.95 35.11 54.70
C LYS A 644 -16.16 34.44 53.57
N LEU A 645 -15.89 35.16 52.46
CA LEU A 645 -15.16 34.65 51.30
C LEU A 645 -13.76 35.26 51.18
N ARG A 646 -13.39 36.20 52.07
CA ARG A 646 -12.12 36.92 52.00
C ARG A 646 -10.89 36.01 52.10
N ASP A 647 -10.95 35.05 53.04
CA ASP A 647 -9.85 34.12 53.29
C ASP A 647 -9.48 33.26 52.09
N PHE A 648 -10.39 33.10 51.11
CA PHE A 648 -10.16 32.37 49.87
C PHE A 648 -9.74 33.27 48.69
N LEU A 649 -9.84 34.58 48.79
CA LEU A 649 -9.39 35.54 47.79
C LEU A 649 -7.89 35.85 47.90
N ASP A 650 -7.36 35.72 49.14
CA ASP A 650 -5.96 36.06 49.43
C ASP A 650 -5.01 34.84 49.17
N GLN A 651 -5.56 33.69 48.78
CA GLN A 651 -4.82 32.44 48.49
C GLN A 651 -4.51 32.22 46.97
N ASN A 652 -4.90 33.11 46.07
CA ASN A 652 -4.65 33.02 44.63
C ASN A 652 -3.62 34.05 44.18
#